data_74a8b603fe04e413676505280c634e41
#
_entry.id   74a8b603fe04e413676505280c634e41
#
_cell.length_a   1.000
_cell.length_b   1.000
_cell.length_c   1.000
_cell.angle_alpha   90.00
_cell.angle_beta   90.00
_cell.angle_gamma   90.00
#
_symmetry.space_group_name_H-M   'P 1'
#
loop_
_entity.id
_entity.type
_entity.pdbx_description
1 polymer ?
#
loop_
_entity_poly.entity_id
_entity_poly.type
_entity_poly.pdbx_seq_one_letter_code
_entity_poly.pdbx_strand_id
1 'polypeptide(L)'
;MRFLLFLNFLFSVCFLSACMSRRSAEVIEALELAGRNRSELERVLDHYVACEADSLKLRAAEFLIANMPGHQCIYGPEVDSFFCEIDSLLDCEVSDSYPIVVGLNEIADRHGPLESVIRNDIEVITADYLIHHIDRAFRLWESPWADYLTFDRFCAWLLPYKVAEFQPLDYWCDSLGCRFSERLRTAPQNDENSYSPYYRTLQILPEVRAGVGPNIPLNYAEYKGYRLFAASTFHRMPFGDCFDYSTLSVAVLRSHGIPAVFDYLPQWGRGFLRHAWFGFMNDNGVFMASEWGLDSDPGTPFHPWRPIPKIYRYSYAPVPARSDYLRNSKYPLDGFSPFEEDVTDWYMSTSDPNVPLFRTDLSDDYLYIAAFNNYRWNPIDVGRRNGRKGVFSKMGRRNAYLVFGHDGSGLVPVSHPFTIDAGGRICCRNADTTCRERIRVTRKMLLNEHVARMEHRIVGARIEASDYPDFRIAEVLYSIDSVVFPDMIPVRASKKYRYWRLYSADGSHGSISELQFFMPGSDVPAIGRPIGTHGLPPQRGLDKVFDGDWLTSYDHPDADGNWYGMAFDKPVVIDRVRCVPRTDDNLIHAGDTYELKYWDGIKWASLGCQVACERYLLFDNVPANALLWLSNLTRGYDERIFTYENDRQVWW
;
A
#
# COMPACT_ATOMS: atom_id res chain seq x y z
N MET A 1 -38.27 23.49 -64.46
CA MET A 1 -37.03 22.73 -64.28
C MET A 1 -36.02 23.34 -63.26
N ARG A 2 -35.97 24.68 -63.12
CA ARG A 2 -35.09 25.34 -62.13
C ARG A 2 -35.60 25.25 -60.65
N PHE A 3 -36.90 25.14 -60.47
CA PHE A 3 -37.50 25.05 -59.12
C PHE A 3 -37.41 23.68 -58.52
N LEU A 4 -37.39 22.59 -59.29
CA LEU A 4 -37.20 21.23 -58.81
C LEU A 4 -35.73 20.95 -58.43
N LEU A 5 -34.72 21.56 -59.04
CA LEU A 5 -33.34 21.47 -58.70
C LEU A 5 -32.99 22.17 -57.37
N PHE A 6 -33.67 23.26 -57.06
CA PHE A 6 -33.50 24.01 -55.81
C PHE A 6 -34.13 23.27 -54.63
N LEU A 7 -35.24 22.56 -54.81
CA LEU A 7 -35.90 21.76 -53.77
C LEU A 7 -35.04 20.50 -53.45
N ASN A 8 -34.46 19.86 -54.45
CA ASN A 8 -33.58 18.72 -54.22
C ASN A 8 -32.26 19.10 -53.56
N PHE A 9 -31.74 20.31 -53.80
CA PHE A 9 -30.53 20.81 -53.12
C PHE A 9 -30.84 21.19 -51.67
N LEU A 10 -32.00 21.80 -51.39
CA LEU A 10 -32.44 22.06 -50.00
C LEU A 10 -32.74 20.78 -49.24
N PHE A 11 -33.35 19.76 -49.87
CA PHE A 11 -33.60 18.46 -49.25
C PHE A 11 -32.29 17.69 -48.98
N SER A 12 -31.30 17.76 -49.90
CA SER A 12 -29.97 17.16 -49.67
C SER A 12 -29.19 17.88 -48.54
N VAL A 13 -29.29 19.21 -48.48
CA VAL A 13 -28.65 19.97 -47.37
C VAL A 13 -29.34 19.75 -46.06
N CYS A 14 -30.68 19.60 -46.03
CA CYS A 14 -31.41 19.24 -44.82
C CYS A 14 -31.20 17.79 -44.37
N PHE A 15 -30.97 16.84 -45.31
CA PHE A 15 -30.64 15.46 -44.96
C PHE A 15 -29.19 15.30 -44.46
N LEU A 16 -28.25 16.09 -45.00
CA LEU A 16 -26.88 16.15 -44.49
C LEU A 16 -26.80 16.82 -43.10
N SER A 17 -27.70 17.77 -42.79
CA SER A 17 -27.78 18.36 -41.46
C SER A 17 -28.53 17.50 -40.43
N ALA A 18 -29.36 16.53 -40.87
CA ALA A 18 -30.11 15.65 -39.96
C ALA A 18 -29.38 14.39 -39.54
N CYS A 19 -28.23 14.06 -40.18
CA CYS A 19 -27.37 12.92 -39.81
C CYS A 19 -26.13 13.33 -39.03
N MET A 20 -25.94 14.57 -38.64
CA MET A 20 -24.97 14.89 -37.57
C MET A 20 -25.61 14.45 -36.25
N SER A 21 -25.21 13.28 -35.74
CA SER A 21 -25.52 12.87 -34.37
C SER A 21 -25.14 14.05 -33.47
N ARG A 22 -26.11 14.56 -32.72
CA ARG A 22 -25.88 15.71 -31.83
C ARG A 22 -24.95 15.22 -30.76
N ARG A 23 -23.65 15.58 -30.87
CA ARG A 23 -22.62 15.24 -29.84
C ARG A 23 -23.16 15.60 -28.46
N SER A 24 -22.88 14.80 -27.46
CA SER A 24 -23.29 15.08 -26.07
C SER A 24 -22.67 16.40 -25.57
N ALA A 25 -23.27 17.02 -24.55
CA ALA A 25 -22.74 18.24 -23.96
C ALA A 25 -21.34 18.04 -23.40
N GLU A 26 -21.07 16.86 -22.82
CA GLU A 26 -19.79 16.50 -22.23
C GLU A 26 -18.70 16.35 -23.29
N VAL A 27 -19.01 15.80 -24.47
CA VAL A 27 -18.08 15.74 -25.61
C VAL A 27 -17.77 17.14 -26.11
N ILE A 28 -18.77 18.01 -26.22
CA ILE A 28 -18.57 19.39 -26.66
C ILE A 28 -17.66 20.15 -25.70
N GLU A 29 -17.91 20.04 -24.39
CA GLU A 29 -17.11 20.65 -23.35
C GLU A 29 -15.65 20.14 -23.42
N ALA A 30 -15.46 18.84 -23.56
CA ALA A 30 -14.12 18.24 -23.69
C ALA A 30 -13.38 18.77 -24.93
N LEU A 31 -14.05 18.88 -26.07
CA LEU A 31 -13.47 19.45 -27.29
C LEU A 31 -13.10 20.94 -27.13
N GLU A 32 -13.83 21.71 -26.33
CA GLU A 32 -13.47 23.10 -26.00
C GLU A 32 -12.23 23.16 -25.11
N LEU A 33 -12.12 22.27 -24.11
CA LEU A 33 -10.97 22.16 -23.20
C LEU A 33 -9.70 21.67 -23.92
N ALA A 34 -9.83 20.92 -25.01
CA ALA A 34 -8.69 20.46 -25.80
C ALA A 34 -7.88 21.59 -26.48
N GLY A 35 -8.47 22.78 -26.62
CA GLY A 35 -7.77 23.92 -27.18
C GLY A 35 -7.19 23.64 -28.58
N ARG A 36 -5.86 23.69 -28.70
CA ARG A 36 -5.18 23.45 -30.01
C ARG A 36 -5.27 21.99 -30.45
N ASN A 37 -5.44 21.04 -29.52
CA ASN A 37 -5.53 19.61 -29.80
C ASN A 37 -6.93 19.16 -30.25
N ARG A 38 -7.89 20.08 -30.29
CA ARG A 38 -9.29 19.80 -30.68
C ARG A 38 -9.40 19.05 -32.00
N SER A 39 -8.57 19.41 -33.00
CA SER A 39 -8.58 18.78 -34.34
C SER A 39 -8.20 17.31 -34.29
N GLU A 40 -7.34 16.89 -33.36
CA GLU A 40 -7.00 15.47 -33.17
C GLU A 40 -8.20 14.68 -32.66
N LEU A 41 -8.89 15.21 -31.65
CA LEU A 41 -10.07 14.56 -31.08
C LEU A 41 -11.25 14.52 -32.08
N GLU A 42 -11.45 15.58 -32.85
CA GLU A 42 -12.45 15.60 -33.95
C GLU A 42 -12.12 14.54 -35.01
N ARG A 43 -10.85 14.36 -35.40
CA ARG A 43 -10.42 13.29 -36.31
C ARG A 43 -10.80 11.89 -35.80
N VAL A 44 -10.70 11.61 -34.50
CA VAL A 44 -11.14 10.32 -33.92
C VAL A 44 -12.64 10.11 -34.13
N LEU A 45 -13.45 11.12 -33.82
CA LEU A 45 -14.92 11.06 -33.97
C LEU A 45 -15.30 10.89 -35.43
N ASP A 46 -14.71 11.69 -36.33
CA ASP A 46 -14.99 11.66 -37.76
C ASP A 46 -14.57 10.33 -38.41
N HIS A 47 -13.48 9.70 -37.92
CA HIS A 47 -13.06 8.38 -38.35
C HIS A 47 -14.15 7.32 -38.16
N TYR A 48 -14.80 7.28 -37.00
CA TYR A 48 -15.84 6.28 -36.70
C TYR A 48 -17.24 6.67 -37.21
N VAL A 49 -17.52 7.94 -37.40
CA VAL A 49 -18.79 8.39 -38.04
C VAL A 49 -18.85 7.95 -39.51
N ALA A 50 -17.73 7.83 -40.18
CA ALA A 50 -17.67 7.48 -41.61
C ALA A 50 -18.18 6.05 -41.90
N CYS A 51 -18.28 5.17 -40.93
CA CYS A 51 -18.71 3.79 -41.09
C CYS A 51 -19.85 3.44 -40.11
N GLU A 52 -21.04 3.09 -40.61
CA GLU A 52 -22.19 2.71 -39.76
C GLU A 52 -21.91 1.47 -38.90
N ALA A 53 -21.07 0.56 -39.38
CA ALA A 53 -20.65 -0.63 -38.62
C ALA A 53 -19.83 -0.30 -37.36
N ASP A 54 -19.22 0.89 -37.31
CA ASP A 54 -18.37 1.34 -36.20
C ASP A 54 -19.17 2.18 -35.14
N SER A 55 -20.49 2.11 -35.12
CA SER A 55 -21.33 2.87 -34.21
C SER A 55 -20.98 2.63 -32.71
N LEU A 56 -20.58 1.43 -32.31
CA LEU A 56 -20.10 1.16 -30.94
C LEU A 56 -18.71 1.74 -30.69
N LYS A 57 -17.83 1.76 -31.68
CA LYS A 57 -16.52 2.40 -31.57
C LYS A 57 -16.65 3.93 -31.47
N LEU A 58 -17.59 4.52 -32.20
CA LEU A 58 -17.92 5.93 -32.04
C LEU A 58 -18.36 6.25 -30.60
N ARG A 59 -19.27 5.47 -30.05
CA ARG A 59 -19.68 5.63 -28.64
C ARG A 59 -18.52 5.45 -27.66
N ALA A 60 -17.59 4.53 -27.92
CA ALA A 60 -16.39 4.35 -27.12
C ALA A 60 -15.44 5.54 -27.23
N ALA A 61 -15.26 6.11 -28.42
CA ALA A 61 -14.52 7.35 -28.64
C ALA A 61 -15.15 8.54 -27.89
N GLU A 62 -16.48 8.69 -27.99
CA GLU A 62 -17.23 9.70 -27.23
C GLU A 62 -17.06 9.52 -25.72
N PHE A 63 -17.12 8.28 -25.21
CA PHE A 63 -16.88 7.98 -23.79
C PHE A 63 -15.47 8.39 -23.35
N LEU A 64 -14.44 8.01 -24.12
CA LEU A 64 -13.07 8.38 -23.77
C LEU A 64 -12.83 9.89 -23.82
N ILE A 65 -13.34 10.58 -24.84
CA ILE A 65 -13.17 12.02 -25.00
C ILE A 65 -13.95 12.79 -23.93
N ALA A 66 -15.20 12.42 -23.67
CA ALA A 66 -16.04 13.10 -22.66
C ALA A 66 -15.47 13.01 -21.24
N ASN A 67 -14.78 11.90 -20.91
CA ASN A 67 -14.20 11.65 -19.59
C ASN A 67 -12.70 11.98 -19.51
N MET A 68 -12.07 12.45 -20.58
CA MET A 68 -10.64 12.79 -20.63
C MET A 68 -10.24 14.03 -19.82
N PRO A 69 -11.10 15.08 -19.68
CA PRO A 69 -10.73 16.25 -18.90
C PRO A 69 -10.32 15.91 -17.46
N GLY A 70 -9.14 16.40 -17.04
CA GLY A 70 -8.58 16.16 -15.72
C GLY A 70 -7.57 15.03 -15.66
N HIS A 71 -7.52 14.14 -16.65
CA HIS A 71 -6.44 13.15 -16.79
C HIS A 71 -5.12 13.80 -17.19
N GLN A 72 -4.03 13.34 -16.62
CA GLN A 72 -2.68 13.86 -16.85
C GLN A 72 -1.70 12.75 -17.19
N CYS A 73 -0.77 13.06 -18.09
CA CYS A 73 0.36 12.20 -18.46
C CYS A 73 1.67 12.97 -18.38
N ILE A 74 2.78 12.25 -18.32
CA ILE A 74 4.07 12.83 -18.65
C ILE A 74 4.25 12.72 -20.17
N TYR A 75 4.67 13.82 -20.81
CA TYR A 75 4.71 13.93 -22.27
C TYR A 75 5.76 14.93 -22.74
N GLY A 76 6.49 14.56 -23.79
CA GLY A 76 7.46 15.43 -24.45
C GLY A 76 8.76 14.70 -24.80
N PRO A 77 9.61 15.32 -25.63
CA PRO A 77 10.88 14.72 -26.07
C PRO A 77 11.83 14.35 -24.93
N GLU A 78 11.76 15.07 -23.81
CA GLU A 78 12.53 14.78 -22.59
C GLU A 78 12.09 13.44 -21.97
N VAL A 79 10.79 13.13 -22.01
CA VAL A 79 10.23 11.87 -21.52
C VAL A 79 10.68 10.72 -22.42
N ASP A 80 10.60 10.90 -23.74
CA ASP A 80 11.03 9.91 -24.72
C ASP A 80 12.52 9.59 -24.57
N SER A 81 13.36 10.63 -24.40
CA SER A 81 14.80 10.47 -24.13
C SER A 81 15.06 9.73 -22.83
N PHE A 82 14.35 10.08 -21.77
CA PHE A 82 14.46 9.42 -20.46
C PHE A 82 14.15 7.91 -20.55
N PHE A 83 13.05 7.52 -21.18
CA PHE A 83 12.69 6.10 -21.31
C PHE A 83 13.64 5.37 -22.29
N CYS A 84 14.12 6.00 -23.35
CA CYS A 84 15.11 5.44 -24.24
C CYS A 84 16.43 5.08 -23.51
N GLU A 85 16.87 5.94 -22.59
CA GLU A 85 18.06 5.67 -21.79
C GLU A 85 17.82 4.55 -20.78
N ILE A 86 16.63 4.50 -20.15
CA ILE A 86 16.24 3.38 -19.26
C ILE A 86 16.21 2.06 -20.03
N ASP A 87 15.57 2.03 -21.21
CA ASP A 87 15.51 0.82 -22.03
C ASP A 87 16.91 0.34 -22.43
N SER A 88 17.79 1.27 -22.80
CA SER A 88 19.19 0.97 -23.13
C SER A 88 19.97 0.40 -21.94
N LEU A 89 19.73 0.93 -20.73
CA LEU A 89 20.31 0.40 -19.51
C LEU A 89 19.82 -1.02 -19.20
N LEU A 90 18.51 -1.26 -19.38
CA LEU A 90 17.88 -2.56 -19.11
C LEU A 90 18.23 -3.61 -20.17
N ASP A 91 18.70 -3.22 -21.35
CA ASP A 91 19.22 -4.13 -22.39
C ASP A 91 20.62 -4.69 -22.06
N CYS A 92 21.32 -4.08 -21.11
CA CYS A 92 22.60 -4.61 -20.65
C CYS A 92 22.35 -5.88 -19.82
N GLU A 93 23.02 -6.99 -20.17
CA GLU A 93 23.02 -8.21 -19.36
C GLU A 93 23.75 -7.95 -18.04
N VAL A 94 23.01 -7.66 -16.97
CA VAL A 94 23.56 -7.45 -15.64
C VAL A 94 23.00 -8.51 -14.70
N SER A 95 23.88 -9.26 -14.06
CA SER A 95 23.52 -10.33 -13.11
C SER A 95 23.15 -9.83 -11.73
N ASP A 96 23.32 -8.52 -11.45
CA ASP A 96 23.06 -7.88 -10.17
C ASP A 96 22.19 -6.64 -10.39
N SER A 97 21.24 -6.42 -9.49
CA SER A 97 20.33 -5.27 -9.53
C SER A 97 20.98 -3.96 -9.10
N TYR A 98 22.06 -4.00 -8.31
CA TYR A 98 22.70 -2.79 -7.80
C TYR A 98 23.24 -1.87 -8.91
N PRO A 99 23.97 -2.36 -9.94
CA PRO A 99 24.39 -1.53 -11.07
C PRO A 99 23.23 -0.89 -11.83
N ILE A 100 22.07 -1.57 -11.92
CA ILE A 100 20.86 -1.02 -12.55
C ILE A 100 20.34 0.18 -11.74
N VAL A 101 20.27 0.07 -10.41
CA VAL A 101 19.83 1.18 -9.55
C VAL A 101 20.76 2.38 -9.66
N VAL A 102 22.07 2.15 -9.69
CA VAL A 102 23.06 3.22 -9.89
C VAL A 102 22.83 3.92 -11.22
N GLY A 103 22.71 3.15 -12.32
CA GLY A 103 22.46 3.69 -13.67
C GLY A 103 21.13 4.46 -13.75
N LEU A 104 20.07 3.96 -13.13
CA LEU A 104 18.77 4.67 -13.07
C LEU A 104 18.86 5.99 -12.31
N ASN A 105 19.61 6.04 -11.20
CA ASN A 105 19.85 7.30 -10.47
C ASN A 105 20.64 8.29 -11.32
N GLU A 106 21.66 7.85 -12.05
CA GLU A 106 22.43 8.70 -12.97
C GLU A 106 21.56 9.25 -14.11
N ILE A 107 20.66 8.45 -14.67
CA ILE A 107 19.67 8.89 -15.65
C ILE A 107 18.75 9.94 -15.05
N ALA A 108 18.21 9.68 -13.87
CA ALA A 108 17.32 10.61 -13.15
C ALA A 108 18.02 11.95 -12.85
N ASP A 109 19.29 11.91 -12.42
CA ASP A 109 20.08 13.12 -12.13
C ASP A 109 20.35 13.95 -13.40
N ARG A 110 20.53 13.29 -14.57
CA ARG A 110 20.74 13.99 -15.86
C ARG A 110 19.47 14.69 -16.37
N HIS A 111 18.33 14.03 -16.26
CA HIS A 111 17.06 14.56 -16.77
C HIS A 111 16.38 15.54 -15.79
N GLY A 112 16.71 15.46 -14.51
CA GLY A 112 16.06 16.24 -13.46
C GLY A 112 14.59 15.85 -13.23
N PRO A 113 13.81 16.70 -12.55
CA PRO A 113 12.42 16.40 -12.23
C PRO A 113 11.53 16.44 -13.47
N LEU A 114 10.83 15.33 -13.76
CA LEU A 114 9.88 15.22 -14.88
C LEU A 114 8.52 15.91 -14.61
N GLU A 115 8.33 16.56 -13.45
CA GLU A 115 7.09 17.32 -13.17
C GLU A 115 6.87 18.46 -14.17
N SER A 116 7.93 19.02 -14.74
CA SER A 116 7.86 20.08 -15.76
C SER A 116 7.23 19.58 -17.09
N VAL A 117 7.14 18.28 -17.30
CA VAL A 117 6.60 17.66 -18.53
C VAL A 117 5.21 17.04 -18.31
N ILE A 118 4.57 17.29 -17.16
CA ILE A 118 3.17 16.91 -16.94
C ILE A 118 2.28 17.73 -17.87
N ARG A 119 1.40 17.05 -18.60
CA ARG A 119 0.42 17.63 -19.51
C ARG A 119 -0.94 17.01 -19.28
N ASN A 120 -2.00 17.77 -19.58
CA ASN A 120 -3.34 17.20 -19.65
C ASN A 120 -3.42 16.29 -20.88
N ASP A 121 -3.96 15.08 -20.72
CA ASP A 121 -4.08 14.11 -21.81
C ASP A 121 -4.81 14.72 -23.02
N ILE A 122 -5.86 15.46 -22.74
CA ILE A 122 -6.72 16.11 -23.75
C ILE A 122 -5.98 17.11 -24.64
N GLU A 123 -4.86 17.66 -24.16
CA GLU A 123 -4.06 18.66 -24.89
C GLU A 123 -2.98 18.04 -25.78
N VAL A 124 -2.67 16.74 -25.60
CA VAL A 124 -1.51 16.10 -26.23
C VAL A 124 -1.78 14.76 -26.93
N ILE A 125 -2.90 14.09 -26.59
CA ILE A 125 -3.25 12.80 -27.19
C ILE A 125 -3.51 12.94 -28.69
N THR A 126 -2.95 12.04 -29.50
CA THR A 126 -3.11 12.06 -30.96
C THR A 126 -4.28 11.20 -31.40
N ALA A 127 -4.88 11.54 -32.56
CA ALA A 127 -5.92 10.73 -33.16
C ALA A 127 -5.43 9.32 -33.49
N ASP A 128 -4.23 9.20 -34.03
CA ASP A 128 -3.66 7.91 -34.41
C ASP A 128 -3.48 6.99 -33.20
N TYR A 129 -3.01 7.52 -32.08
CA TYR A 129 -2.91 6.78 -30.83
C TYR A 129 -4.29 6.30 -30.33
N LEU A 130 -5.28 7.19 -30.28
CA LEU A 130 -6.58 6.89 -29.69
C LEU A 130 -7.39 5.92 -30.60
N ILE A 131 -7.34 6.08 -31.92
CA ILE A 131 -7.96 5.16 -32.87
C ILE A 131 -7.31 3.76 -32.76
N HIS A 132 -5.98 3.70 -32.75
CA HIS A 132 -5.27 2.43 -32.59
C HIS A 132 -5.67 1.73 -31.28
N HIS A 133 -5.73 2.47 -30.19
CA HIS A 133 -6.10 1.94 -28.87
C HIS A 133 -7.55 1.43 -28.86
N ILE A 134 -8.51 2.19 -29.38
CA ILE A 134 -9.93 1.79 -29.47
C ILE A 134 -10.05 0.51 -30.30
N ASP A 135 -9.45 0.47 -31.49
CA ASP A 135 -9.50 -0.71 -32.36
C ASP A 135 -8.88 -1.93 -31.70
N ARG A 136 -7.80 -1.75 -30.95
CA ARG A 136 -7.18 -2.81 -30.17
C ARG A 136 -8.09 -3.32 -29.06
N ALA A 137 -8.70 -2.41 -28.30
CA ALA A 137 -9.63 -2.74 -27.22
C ALA A 137 -10.85 -3.52 -27.74
N PHE A 138 -11.42 -3.13 -28.88
CA PHE A 138 -12.53 -3.87 -29.51
C PHE A 138 -12.13 -5.30 -29.91
N ARG A 139 -10.97 -5.48 -30.55
CA ARG A 139 -10.46 -6.84 -30.85
C ARG A 139 -10.31 -7.71 -29.60
N LEU A 140 -9.95 -7.11 -28.46
CA LEU A 140 -9.86 -7.82 -27.19
C LEU A 140 -11.24 -8.13 -26.61
N TRP A 141 -12.20 -7.20 -26.75
CA TRP A 141 -13.58 -7.39 -26.30
C TRP A 141 -14.30 -8.50 -27.07
N GLU A 142 -14.03 -8.65 -28.36
CA GLU A 142 -14.55 -9.73 -29.21
C GLU A 142 -13.95 -11.10 -28.88
N SER A 143 -12.99 -11.17 -27.97
CA SER A 143 -12.43 -12.45 -27.51
C SER A 143 -13.46 -13.27 -26.72
N PRO A 144 -13.48 -14.62 -26.87
CA PRO A 144 -14.48 -15.45 -26.19
C PRO A 144 -14.55 -15.34 -24.66
N TRP A 145 -13.49 -14.85 -24.04
CA TRP A 145 -13.38 -14.61 -22.59
C TRP A 145 -13.73 -13.19 -22.17
N ALA A 146 -14.10 -12.31 -23.10
CA ALA A 146 -14.48 -10.92 -22.84
C ALA A 146 -15.83 -10.56 -23.44
N ASP A 147 -16.40 -11.35 -24.36
CA ASP A 147 -17.64 -11.12 -25.09
C ASP A 147 -18.90 -11.03 -24.18
N TYR A 148 -18.80 -11.56 -22.95
CA TYR A 148 -19.87 -11.45 -21.95
C TYR A 148 -19.99 -10.05 -21.33
N LEU A 149 -19.03 -9.16 -21.55
CA LEU A 149 -19.06 -7.80 -21.02
C LEU A 149 -20.10 -6.97 -21.73
N THR A 150 -20.95 -6.29 -20.94
CA THR A 150 -21.77 -5.21 -21.51
C THR A 150 -20.90 -4.07 -21.98
N PHE A 151 -21.40 -3.25 -22.91
CA PHE A 151 -20.67 -2.08 -23.41
C PHE A 151 -20.19 -1.15 -22.29
N ASP A 152 -21.03 -0.88 -21.28
CA ASP A 152 -20.65 -0.01 -20.16
C ASP A 152 -19.53 -0.60 -19.32
N ARG A 153 -19.53 -1.93 -19.10
CA ARG A 153 -18.45 -2.64 -18.39
C ARG A 153 -17.17 -2.67 -19.22
N PHE A 154 -17.29 -2.86 -20.53
CA PHE A 154 -16.15 -2.75 -21.44
C PHE A 154 -15.52 -1.34 -21.35
N CYS A 155 -16.33 -0.28 -21.43
CA CYS A 155 -15.88 1.09 -21.30
C CYS A 155 -15.21 1.38 -19.94
N ALA A 156 -15.71 0.78 -18.86
CA ALA A 156 -15.16 1.01 -17.53
C ALA A 156 -13.85 0.25 -17.27
N TRP A 157 -13.69 -1.00 -17.76
CA TRP A 157 -12.69 -1.92 -17.25
C TRP A 157 -11.71 -2.48 -18.29
N LEU A 158 -11.96 -2.27 -19.57
CA LEU A 158 -11.11 -2.78 -20.66
C LEU A 158 -10.68 -1.67 -21.63
N LEU A 159 -11.58 -0.75 -21.95
CA LEU A 159 -11.36 0.33 -22.91
C LEU A 159 -10.36 1.40 -22.47
N PRO A 160 -10.20 1.80 -21.16
CA PRO A 160 -9.33 2.92 -20.81
C PRO A 160 -7.90 2.72 -21.26
N TYR A 161 -7.30 3.76 -21.88
CA TYR A 161 -5.93 3.74 -22.41
C TYR A 161 -4.87 3.93 -21.33
N LYS A 162 -5.26 4.17 -20.10
CA LYS A 162 -4.38 4.30 -18.92
C LYS A 162 -4.90 3.49 -17.74
N VAL A 163 -4.01 3.15 -16.83
CA VAL A 163 -4.29 2.40 -15.60
C VAL A 163 -4.14 3.30 -14.37
N ALA A 164 -3.28 4.30 -14.46
CA ALA A 164 -2.99 5.26 -13.39
C ALA A 164 -2.74 6.65 -13.97
N GLU A 165 -2.84 7.69 -13.12
CA GLU A 165 -2.49 9.04 -13.51
C GLU A 165 -0.99 9.18 -13.79
N PHE A 166 -0.63 10.18 -14.60
CA PHE A 166 0.73 10.49 -15.04
C PHE A 166 1.40 9.41 -15.89
N GLN A 167 0.68 8.35 -16.25
CA GLN A 167 1.19 7.30 -17.15
C GLN A 167 1.53 7.92 -18.51
N PRO A 168 2.73 7.63 -19.09
CA PRO A 168 3.05 8.01 -20.47
C PRO A 168 2.06 7.43 -21.47
N LEU A 169 1.83 8.15 -22.57
CA LEU A 169 0.98 7.67 -23.68
C LEU A 169 1.81 6.75 -24.58
N ASP A 170 2.06 5.53 -24.14
CA ASP A 170 2.78 4.49 -24.88
C ASP A 170 1.83 3.38 -25.39
N TYR A 171 2.28 2.58 -26.36
CA TYR A 171 1.52 1.45 -26.92
C TYR A 171 1.64 0.19 -26.04
N TRP A 172 1.47 0.36 -24.73
CA TRP A 172 1.63 -0.72 -23.73
C TRP A 172 0.76 -1.95 -24.01
N CYS A 173 -0.45 -1.74 -24.56
CA CYS A 173 -1.39 -2.81 -24.84
C CYS A 173 -0.84 -3.81 -25.87
N ASP A 174 -0.10 -3.33 -26.86
CA ASP A 174 0.54 -4.19 -27.85
C ASP A 174 1.81 -4.84 -27.30
N SER A 175 2.69 -4.07 -26.68
CA SER A 175 3.97 -4.57 -26.17
C SER A 175 3.77 -5.64 -25.08
N LEU A 176 2.91 -5.39 -24.10
CA LEU A 176 2.60 -6.36 -23.04
C LEU A 176 1.80 -7.55 -23.57
N GLY A 177 0.84 -7.32 -24.49
CA GLY A 177 0.06 -8.36 -25.11
C GLY A 177 0.91 -9.32 -25.98
N CYS A 178 1.95 -8.85 -26.62
CA CYS A 178 2.90 -9.70 -27.32
C CYS A 178 3.81 -10.49 -26.39
N ARG A 179 4.32 -9.82 -25.34
CA ARG A 179 5.32 -10.41 -24.44
C ARG A 179 4.76 -11.57 -23.60
N PHE A 180 3.58 -11.42 -23.04
CA PHE A 180 3.00 -12.40 -22.11
C PHE A 180 2.00 -13.36 -22.78
N SER A 181 2.06 -13.54 -24.10
CA SER A 181 1.08 -14.34 -24.85
C SER A 181 1.46 -15.82 -25.03
N GLU A 182 2.67 -16.23 -24.69
CA GLU A 182 3.20 -17.55 -25.08
C GLU A 182 2.44 -18.71 -24.42
N ARG A 183 2.19 -18.65 -23.13
CA ARG A 183 1.41 -19.69 -22.42
C ARG A 183 -0.06 -19.75 -22.86
N LEU A 184 -0.65 -18.60 -23.17
CA LEU A 184 -2.01 -18.56 -23.68
C LEU A 184 -2.15 -19.19 -25.07
N ARG A 185 -1.09 -19.13 -25.88
CA ARG A 185 -1.05 -19.78 -27.20
C ARG A 185 -0.83 -21.29 -27.10
N THR A 186 -0.12 -21.74 -26.06
CA THR A 186 0.22 -23.15 -25.84
C THR A 186 -0.81 -23.88 -24.97
N ALA A 187 -1.75 -23.16 -24.33
CA ALA A 187 -2.84 -23.78 -23.61
C ALA A 187 -3.70 -24.63 -24.55
N PRO A 188 -4.10 -25.85 -24.16
CA PRO A 188 -4.95 -26.73 -24.97
C PRO A 188 -6.23 -26.00 -25.39
N GLN A 189 -6.40 -25.76 -26.70
CA GLN A 189 -7.59 -25.06 -27.22
C GLN A 189 -8.90 -25.86 -27.05
N ASN A 190 -8.81 -27.08 -26.57
CA ASN A 190 -9.92 -27.99 -26.40
C ASN A 190 -10.41 -28.10 -24.95
N ASP A 191 -9.92 -27.29 -24.03
CA ASP A 191 -10.38 -27.25 -22.65
C ASP A 191 -11.49 -26.21 -22.52
N GLU A 192 -12.68 -26.62 -22.03
CA GLU A 192 -13.81 -25.72 -21.75
C GLU A 192 -13.41 -24.54 -20.84
N ASN A 193 -12.41 -24.73 -19.99
CA ASN A 193 -11.85 -23.69 -19.13
C ASN A 193 -11.01 -22.65 -19.88
N SER A 194 -10.58 -22.91 -21.12
CA SER A 194 -9.72 -21.98 -21.88
C SER A 194 -10.39 -20.66 -22.22
N TYR A 195 -11.70 -20.56 -22.10
CA TYR A 195 -12.50 -19.34 -22.29
C TYR A 195 -12.75 -18.58 -20.98
N SER A 196 -12.37 -19.14 -19.82
CA SER A 196 -12.56 -18.53 -18.50
C SER A 196 -11.57 -17.37 -18.27
N PRO A 197 -12.03 -16.14 -17.97
CA PRO A 197 -11.17 -15.04 -17.55
C PRO A 197 -10.32 -15.38 -16.32
N TYR A 198 -10.91 -16.13 -15.37
CA TYR A 198 -10.22 -16.57 -14.17
C TYR A 198 -9.05 -17.52 -14.51
N TYR A 199 -9.32 -18.56 -15.31
CA TYR A 199 -8.29 -19.50 -15.74
C TYR A 199 -7.15 -18.82 -16.49
N ARG A 200 -7.47 -17.89 -17.42
CA ARG A 200 -6.48 -17.13 -18.16
C ARG A 200 -5.62 -16.25 -17.26
N THR A 201 -6.23 -15.61 -16.28
CA THR A 201 -5.49 -14.84 -15.27
C THR A 201 -4.49 -15.72 -14.53
N LEU A 202 -4.90 -16.93 -14.10
CA LEU A 202 -4.00 -17.87 -13.44
C LEU A 202 -2.86 -18.36 -14.33
N GLN A 203 -3.01 -18.33 -15.67
CA GLN A 203 -1.93 -18.66 -16.59
C GLN A 203 -0.95 -17.49 -16.80
N ILE A 204 -1.45 -16.25 -16.85
CA ILE A 204 -0.64 -15.06 -17.15
C ILE A 204 0.15 -14.60 -15.92
N LEU A 205 -0.45 -14.57 -14.73
CA LEU A 205 0.19 -14.02 -13.53
C LEU A 205 1.53 -14.66 -13.17
N PRO A 206 1.73 -16.01 -13.27
CA PRO A 206 3.04 -16.61 -13.04
C PRO A 206 4.09 -16.15 -14.05
N GLU A 207 3.72 -15.90 -15.31
CA GLU A 207 4.65 -15.36 -16.32
C GLU A 207 5.05 -13.92 -16.02
N VAL A 208 4.07 -13.09 -15.63
CA VAL A 208 4.34 -11.72 -15.21
C VAL A 208 5.29 -11.72 -14.01
N ARG A 209 5.02 -12.56 -13.00
CA ARG A 209 5.88 -12.71 -11.82
C ARG A 209 7.30 -13.18 -12.18
N ALA A 210 7.42 -14.15 -13.07
CA ALA A 210 8.72 -14.66 -13.54
C ALA A 210 9.46 -13.65 -14.42
N GLY A 211 8.74 -12.86 -15.22
CA GLY A 211 9.29 -11.88 -16.16
C GLY A 211 9.78 -10.59 -15.50
N VAL A 212 9.29 -10.27 -14.31
CA VAL A 212 9.68 -9.06 -13.54
C VAL A 212 10.92 -9.32 -12.67
N GLY A 213 11.59 -10.45 -12.83
CA GLY A 213 12.79 -10.79 -12.07
C GLY A 213 12.54 -11.15 -10.60
N PRO A 214 13.54 -11.65 -9.88
CA PRO A 214 13.38 -11.93 -8.47
C PRO A 214 13.07 -10.62 -7.75
N ASN A 215 12.01 -10.64 -6.94
CA ASN A 215 11.70 -9.58 -5.98
C ASN A 215 12.91 -9.38 -5.07
N ILE A 216 13.86 -8.59 -5.51
CA ILE A 216 14.85 -8.04 -4.62
C ILE A 216 14.10 -6.93 -3.91
N PRO A 217 13.88 -7.01 -2.60
CA PRO A 217 13.43 -5.86 -1.84
C PRO A 217 14.57 -4.86 -1.86
N LEU A 218 14.74 -4.19 -2.99
CA LEU A 218 15.58 -3.01 -3.03
C LEU A 218 14.93 -2.04 -2.07
N ASN A 219 15.72 -1.65 -1.08
CA ASN A 219 15.40 -0.51 -0.27
C ASN A 219 15.10 0.63 -1.25
N TYR A 220 13.82 0.95 -1.44
CA TYR A 220 13.38 2.08 -2.27
C TYR A 220 14.10 3.39 -1.90
N ALA A 221 14.74 3.42 -0.71
CA ALA A 221 15.59 4.49 -0.26
C ALA A 221 16.83 4.74 -1.15
N GLU A 222 17.25 3.76 -1.95
CA GLU A 222 18.42 3.90 -2.82
C GLU A 222 18.07 4.45 -4.20
N TYR A 223 16.83 4.31 -4.68
CA TYR A 223 16.38 4.92 -5.93
C TYR A 223 15.80 6.32 -5.68
N LYS A 224 16.45 7.32 -6.21
CA LYS A 224 16.11 8.75 -6.04
C LYS A 224 15.29 9.32 -7.19
N GLY A 225 15.14 8.55 -8.26
CA GLY A 225 14.48 8.99 -9.49
C GLY A 225 12.95 8.91 -9.43
N TYR A 226 12.35 9.26 -10.54
CA TYR A 226 10.90 9.21 -10.76
C TYR A 226 10.38 7.79 -10.70
N ARG A 227 9.28 7.59 -9.98
CA ARG A 227 8.57 6.30 -9.86
C ARG A 227 7.55 6.07 -10.97
N LEU A 228 7.50 6.93 -11.97
CA LEU A 228 6.58 6.78 -13.09
C LEU A 228 7.30 6.05 -14.21
N PHE A 229 6.87 4.82 -14.45
CA PHE A 229 7.40 4.00 -15.51
C PHE A 229 6.40 3.86 -16.63
N ALA A 230 6.88 3.88 -17.86
CA ALA A 230 6.09 3.41 -18.98
C ALA A 230 5.72 1.94 -18.72
N ALA A 231 4.46 1.56 -18.90
CA ALA A 231 4.04 0.17 -18.69
C ALA A 231 4.80 -0.80 -19.60
N SER A 232 5.18 -0.34 -20.80
CA SER A 232 6.03 -1.06 -21.74
C SER A 232 7.44 -1.36 -21.23
N THR A 233 7.97 -0.54 -20.35
CA THR A 233 9.33 -0.65 -19.78
C THR A 233 9.32 -1.29 -18.39
N PHE A 234 8.30 -1.00 -17.59
CA PHE A 234 8.26 -1.37 -16.17
C PHE A 234 8.39 -2.88 -15.92
N HIS A 235 7.85 -3.73 -16.80
CA HIS A 235 7.97 -5.19 -16.66
C HIS A 235 9.44 -5.72 -16.63
N ARG A 236 10.40 -4.88 -17.04
CA ARG A 236 11.84 -5.19 -17.04
C ARG A 236 12.56 -4.66 -15.80
N MET A 237 11.87 -3.86 -14.97
CA MET A 237 12.46 -3.25 -13.79
C MET A 237 12.65 -4.30 -12.69
N PRO A 238 13.83 -4.35 -12.05
CA PRO A 238 14.13 -5.36 -11.03
C PRO A 238 13.49 -5.05 -9.67
N PHE A 239 12.77 -3.93 -9.56
CA PHE A 239 12.12 -3.49 -8.32
C PHE A 239 10.82 -2.73 -8.61
N GLY A 240 9.96 -2.67 -7.63
CA GLY A 240 8.71 -1.93 -7.65
C GLY A 240 8.03 -1.98 -6.29
N ASP A 241 7.08 -1.09 -6.03
CA ASP A 241 6.21 -1.18 -4.87
C ASP A 241 4.85 -1.82 -5.25
N CYS A 242 3.95 -1.91 -4.28
CA CYS A 242 2.62 -2.48 -4.51
C CYS A 242 1.81 -1.68 -5.56
N PHE A 243 2.03 -0.37 -5.71
CA PHE A 243 1.39 0.45 -6.75
C PHE A 243 1.91 0.09 -8.13
N ASP A 244 3.23 -0.01 -8.28
CA ASP A 244 3.89 -0.34 -9.54
C ASP A 244 3.45 -1.71 -10.06
N TYR A 245 3.54 -2.74 -9.21
CA TYR A 245 3.17 -4.10 -9.61
C TYR A 245 1.67 -4.27 -9.85
N SER A 246 0.82 -3.55 -9.10
CA SER A 246 -0.62 -3.59 -9.33
C SER A 246 -0.98 -2.92 -10.65
N THR A 247 -0.37 -1.77 -10.97
CA THR A 247 -0.53 -1.07 -12.25
C THR A 247 -0.09 -1.95 -13.41
N LEU A 248 1.09 -2.59 -13.31
CA LEU A 248 1.58 -3.52 -14.32
C LEU A 248 0.63 -4.71 -14.50
N SER A 249 0.16 -5.31 -13.41
CA SER A 249 -0.77 -6.45 -13.47
C SER A 249 -2.06 -6.09 -14.20
N VAL A 250 -2.65 -4.93 -13.89
CA VAL A 250 -3.84 -4.44 -14.61
C VAL A 250 -3.55 -4.21 -16.07
N ALA A 251 -2.42 -3.58 -16.42
CA ALA A 251 -2.03 -3.33 -17.81
C ALA A 251 -1.86 -4.65 -18.59
N VAL A 252 -1.16 -5.63 -18.03
CA VAL A 252 -0.98 -6.96 -18.65
C VAL A 252 -2.32 -7.66 -18.83
N LEU A 253 -3.17 -7.72 -17.80
CA LEU A 253 -4.47 -8.38 -17.90
C LEU A 253 -5.36 -7.72 -18.96
N ARG A 254 -5.46 -6.38 -18.98
CA ARG A 254 -6.21 -5.65 -20.02
C ARG A 254 -5.64 -5.88 -21.42
N SER A 255 -4.32 -5.97 -21.58
CA SER A 255 -3.69 -6.25 -22.88
C SER A 255 -4.03 -7.64 -23.44
N HIS A 256 -4.61 -8.52 -22.61
CA HIS A 256 -5.10 -9.84 -22.98
C HIS A 256 -6.63 -9.96 -22.97
N GLY A 257 -7.35 -8.85 -22.86
CA GLY A 257 -8.81 -8.82 -22.85
C GLY A 257 -9.45 -9.26 -21.53
N ILE A 258 -8.68 -9.28 -20.45
CA ILE A 258 -9.19 -9.62 -19.11
C ILE A 258 -9.52 -8.31 -18.37
N PRO A 259 -10.80 -8.09 -17.99
CA PRO A 259 -11.20 -6.92 -17.25
C PRO A 259 -10.50 -6.88 -15.88
N ALA A 260 -9.76 -5.83 -15.64
CA ALA A 260 -8.99 -5.66 -14.42
C ALA A 260 -9.06 -4.22 -13.90
N VAL A 261 -8.96 -4.06 -12.59
CA VAL A 261 -9.07 -2.78 -11.88
C VAL A 261 -7.92 -2.60 -10.92
N PHE A 262 -7.55 -1.34 -10.70
CA PHE A 262 -6.55 -0.93 -9.73
C PHE A 262 -7.24 -0.41 -8.48
N ASP A 263 -7.06 -1.09 -7.35
CA ASP A 263 -7.65 -0.75 -6.07
C ASP A 263 -6.55 -0.42 -5.06
N TYR A 264 -6.82 0.56 -4.18
CA TYR A 264 -5.84 0.97 -3.19
C TYR A 264 -6.48 1.54 -1.93
N LEU A 265 -5.74 1.53 -0.86
CA LEU A 265 -6.06 2.26 0.36
C LEU A 265 -5.08 3.43 0.54
N PRO A 266 -5.58 4.63 0.88
CA PRO A 266 -4.73 5.81 1.08
C PRO A 266 -3.81 5.65 2.29
N GLN A 267 -4.24 4.85 3.27
CA GLN A 267 -3.50 4.59 4.49
C GLN A 267 -4.05 3.36 5.21
N TRP A 268 -3.18 2.53 5.80
CA TRP A 268 -3.60 1.52 6.77
C TRP A 268 -4.24 2.15 8.01
N GLY A 269 -5.24 1.51 8.58
CA GLY A 269 -5.86 1.97 9.82
C GLY A 269 -4.90 1.96 11.02
N ARG A 270 -3.83 1.17 10.95
CA ARG A 270 -2.79 1.08 11.98
C ARG A 270 -1.40 1.19 11.34
N GLY A 271 -1.11 2.33 10.71
CA GLY A 271 0.16 2.59 10.07
C GLY A 271 0.12 3.83 9.19
N PHE A 272 1.27 4.20 8.64
CA PHE A 272 1.43 5.39 7.80
C PHE A 272 1.55 5.05 6.31
N LEU A 273 1.68 3.77 5.97
CA LEU A 273 1.85 3.33 4.58
C LEU A 273 0.51 3.23 3.87
N ARG A 274 0.49 3.59 2.62
CA ARG A 274 -0.55 3.24 1.65
C ARG A 274 -0.33 1.82 1.13
N HIS A 275 -1.34 1.25 0.48
CA HIS A 275 -1.21 -0.06 -0.14
C HIS A 275 -2.07 -0.14 -1.40
N ALA A 276 -1.67 -0.96 -2.35
CA ALA A 276 -2.42 -1.18 -3.58
C ALA A 276 -2.40 -2.65 -3.97
N TRP A 277 -3.43 -3.06 -4.68
CA TRP A 277 -3.58 -4.37 -5.29
C TRP A 277 -4.38 -4.25 -6.58
N PHE A 278 -4.48 -5.32 -7.32
CA PHE A 278 -5.33 -5.36 -8.50
C PHE A 278 -6.51 -6.30 -8.29
N GLY A 279 -7.63 -6.00 -8.95
CA GLY A 279 -8.76 -6.90 -9.07
C GLY A 279 -8.92 -7.33 -10.52
N PHE A 280 -9.27 -8.59 -10.75
CA PHE A 280 -9.64 -9.09 -12.06
C PHE A 280 -10.99 -9.81 -11.99
N MET A 281 -11.70 -9.83 -13.09
CA MET A 281 -13.04 -10.39 -13.13
C MET A 281 -12.98 -11.91 -13.29
N ASN A 282 -13.74 -12.62 -12.44
CA ASN A 282 -13.96 -14.07 -12.59
C ASN A 282 -15.14 -14.37 -13.53
N ASP A 283 -15.39 -15.63 -13.79
CA ASP A 283 -16.44 -16.11 -14.69
C ASP A 283 -17.87 -15.76 -14.26
N ASN A 284 -18.05 -15.39 -12.99
CA ASN A 284 -19.34 -14.94 -12.45
C ASN A 284 -19.51 -13.41 -12.50
N GLY A 285 -18.59 -12.69 -13.13
CA GLY A 285 -18.60 -11.24 -13.22
C GLY A 285 -18.31 -10.52 -11.89
N VAL A 286 -17.60 -11.19 -10.96
CA VAL A 286 -17.17 -10.67 -9.67
C VAL A 286 -15.66 -10.37 -9.70
N PHE A 287 -15.24 -9.23 -9.19
CA PHE A 287 -13.82 -8.94 -9.07
C PHE A 287 -13.18 -9.74 -7.93
N MET A 288 -12.13 -10.47 -8.30
CA MET A 288 -11.26 -11.20 -7.39
C MET A 288 -10.00 -10.36 -7.15
N ALA A 289 -9.80 -9.94 -5.92
CA ALA A 289 -8.59 -9.20 -5.57
C ALA A 289 -7.37 -10.12 -5.50
N SER A 290 -6.23 -9.63 -5.93
CA SER A 290 -4.96 -10.36 -5.87
C SER A 290 -3.81 -9.40 -5.56
N GLU A 291 -2.91 -9.81 -4.68
CA GLU A 291 -1.70 -9.07 -4.37
C GLU A 291 -0.49 -9.66 -5.11
N TRP A 292 0.43 -8.77 -5.50
CA TRP A 292 1.71 -9.18 -6.02
C TRP A 292 2.59 -9.78 -4.89
N GLY A 293 3.20 -10.92 -5.15
CA GLY A 293 4.19 -11.51 -4.23
C GLY A 293 3.63 -12.31 -3.06
N LEU A 294 2.31 -12.41 -2.90
CA LEU A 294 1.72 -13.33 -1.94
C LEU A 294 1.33 -14.64 -2.66
N ASP A 295 1.71 -15.77 -2.09
CA ASP A 295 1.20 -17.10 -2.47
C ASP A 295 -0.27 -17.29 -2.01
N SER A 296 -0.99 -16.18 -1.83
CA SER A 296 -2.39 -16.21 -1.42
C SER A 296 -3.28 -16.48 -2.62
N ASP A 297 -4.26 -17.34 -2.42
CA ASP A 297 -5.33 -17.54 -3.39
C ASP A 297 -6.02 -16.22 -3.72
N PRO A 298 -6.35 -15.95 -5.00
CA PRO A 298 -7.11 -14.78 -5.38
C PRO A 298 -8.42 -14.68 -4.58
N GLY A 299 -8.75 -13.47 -4.13
CA GLY A 299 -9.94 -13.19 -3.33
C GLY A 299 -9.69 -12.84 -1.87
N THR A 300 -8.44 -13.00 -1.39
CA THR A 300 -8.03 -12.62 -0.03
C THR A 300 -6.86 -11.64 -0.05
N PRO A 301 -7.07 -10.38 -0.45
CA PRO A 301 -5.97 -9.45 -0.75
C PRO A 301 -5.23 -8.96 0.49
N PHE A 302 -5.72 -9.22 1.69
CA PHE A 302 -5.07 -8.77 2.92
C PHE A 302 -5.47 -9.61 4.12
N HIS A 303 -4.59 -9.59 5.10
CA HIS A 303 -4.85 -10.27 6.35
C HIS A 303 -6.04 -9.61 7.08
N PRO A 304 -7.08 -10.37 7.48
CA PRO A 304 -8.31 -9.83 8.07
C PRO A 304 -8.11 -9.11 9.41
N TRP A 305 -6.90 -9.21 10.00
CA TRP A 305 -6.55 -8.52 11.24
C TRP A 305 -6.07 -7.07 11.02
N ARG A 306 -5.74 -6.67 9.80
CA ARG A 306 -5.36 -5.28 9.48
C ARG A 306 -6.61 -4.42 9.29
N PRO A 307 -6.91 -3.44 10.17
CA PRO A 307 -8.01 -2.53 9.95
C PRO A 307 -7.74 -1.65 8.73
N ILE A 308 -8.74 -1.49 7.90
CA ILE A 308 -8.70 -0.65 6.71
C ILE A 308 -9.73 0.47 6.89
N PRO A 309 -9.34 1.73 6.79
CA PRO A 309 -10.27 2.84 6.96
C PRO A 309 -11.07 3.14 5.69
N LYS A 310 -10.46 2.95 4.49
CA LYS A 310 -11.07 3.29 3.20
C LYS A 310 -10.37 2.57 2.05
N ILE A 311 -11.13 2.20 1.00
CA ILE A 311 -10.60 1.63 -0.24
C ILE A 311 -11.16 2.39 -1.43
N TYR A 312 -10.28 2.75 -2.36
CA TYR A 312 -10.63 3.41 -3.60
C TYR A 312 -10.23 2.53 -4.78
N ARG A 313 -11.05 2.62 -5.84
CA ARG A 313 -10.79 2.10 -7.17
C ARG A 313 -10.49 3.24 -8.10
N TYR A 314 -9.43 3.13 -8.89
CA TYR A 314 -9.20 4.05 -9.97
C TYR A 314 -10.23 3.82 -11.09
N SER A 315 -10.96 4.87 -11.43
CA SER A 315 -11.96 4.92 -12.50
C SER A 315 -11.50 5.87 -13.59
N TYR A 316 -11.67 5.51 -14.86
CA TYR A 316 -11.42 6.44 -15.96
C TYR A 316 -12.49 7.54 -16.04
N ALA A 317 -13.75 7.18 -15.82
CA ALA A 317 -14.80 8.19 -15.74
C ALA A 317 -14.77 8.90 -14.38
N PRO A 318 -14.92 10.23 -14.36
CA PRO A 318 -14.97 10.99 -13.12
C PRO A 318 -16.15 10.55 -12.24
N VAL A 319 -15.90 10.36 -10.95
CA VAL A 319 -16.94 10.03 -9.97
C VAL A 319 -17.73 11.29 -9.60
N PRO A 320 -19.07 11.32 -9.78
CA PRO A 320 -19.85 12.54 -9.61
C PRO A 320 -19.67 13.23 -8.26
N ALA A 321 -19.64 12.48 -7.14
CA ALA A 321 -19.46 13.04 -5.81
C ALA A 321 -18.09 13.69 -5.61
N ARG A 322 -17.02 13.11 -6.19
CA ARG A 322 -15.67 13.67 -6.15
C ARG A 322 -15.55 14.92 -7.03
N SER A 323 -16.12 14.86 -8.23
CA SER A 323 -16.17 16.01 -9.14
C SER A 323 -16.94 17.18 -8.53
N ASP A 324 -18.06 16.90 -7.85
CA ASP A 324 -18.84 17.90 -7.14
C ASP A 324 -18.04 18.55 -6.00
N TYR A 325 -17.31 17.74 -5.22
CA TYR A 325 -16.40 18.25 -4.18
C TYR A 325 -15.32 19.17 -4.76
N LEU A 326 -14.58 18.70 -5.76
CA LEU A 326 -13.45 19.47 -6.34
C LEU A 326 -13.92 20.79 -6.99
N ARG A 327 -15.13 20.81 -7.53
CA ARG A 327 -15.71 22.00 -8.18
C ARG A 327 -16.31 23.00 -7.20
N ASN A 328 -16.90 22.54 -6.12
CA ASN A 328 -17.75 23.36 -5.23
C ASN A 328 -17.13 23.62 -3.85
N SER A 329 -16.10 22.90 -3.43
CA SER A 329 -15.36 23.22 -2.21
C SER A 329 -14.59 24.53 -2.38
N LYS A 330 -14.62 25.37 -1.35
CA LYS A 330 -13.82 26.61 -1.31
C LYS A 330 -12.33 26.34 -1.11
N TYR A 331 -12.02 25.23 -0.49
CA TYR A 331 -10.66 24.85 -0.09
C TYR A 331 -10.44 23.35 -0.36
N PRO A 332 -10.46 22.93 -1.64
CA PRO A 332 -10.19 21.53 -1.95
C PRO A 332 -8.77 21.16 -1.54
N LEU A 333 -8.61 20.00 -0.89
CA LEU A 333 -7.31 19.49 -0.50
C LEU A 333 -6.67 18.74 -1.67
N ASP A 334 -5.35 18.91 -1.79
CA ASP A 334 -4.54 18.07 -2.68
C ASP A 334 -4.62 16.59 -2.26
N GLY A 335 -4.49 15.69 -3.22
CA GLY A 335 -4.50 14.25 -3.00
C GLY A 335 -5.88 13.59 -3.10
N PHE A 336 -6.95 14.34 -3.38
CA PHE A 336 -8.24 13.78 -3.77
C PHE A 336 -8.45 13.92 -5.27
N SER A 337 -8.70 12.82 -5.96
CA SER A 337 -8.90 12.78 -7.41
C SER A 337 -10.37 12.63 -7.77
N PRO A 338 -10.83 13.21 -8.90
CA PRO A 338 -12.17 12.93 -9.42
C PRO A 338 -12.34 11.47 -9.86
N PHE A 339 -11.25 10.75 -10.05
CA PHE A 339 -11.19 9.38 -10.59
C PHE A 339 -11.13 8.30 -9.51
N GLU A 340 -11.60 8.60 -8.31
CA GLU A 340 -11.58 7.68 -7.15
C GLU A 340 -12.98 7.22 -6.78
N GLU A 341 -13.33 5.99 -7.14
CA GLU A 341 -14.56 5.34 -6.72
C GLU A 341 -14.37 4.68 -5.35
N ASP A 342 -15.27 4.96 -4.40
CA ASP A 342 -15.26 4.30 -3.09
C ASP A 342 -15.86 2.90 -3.19
N VAL A 343 -14.99 1.89 -3.08
CA VAL A 343 -15.34 0.47 -3.13
C VAL A 343 -15.13 -0.26 -1.80
N THR A 344 -15.08 0.47 -0.69
CA THR A 344 -14.78 -0.09 0.64
C THR A 344 -15.74 -1.21 1.02
N ASP A 345 -17.04 -1.05 0.72
CA ASP A 345 -18.10 -2.02 1.00
C ASP A 345 -18.08 -3.28 0.10
N TRP A 346 -17.27 -3.27 -0.98
CA TRP A 346 -17.03 -4.47 -1.78
C TRP A 346 -16.10 -5.45 -1.08
N TYR A 347 -15.25 -4.95 -0.17
CA TYR A 347 -14.21 -5.72 0.49
C TYR A 347 -14.55 -6.07 1.93
N MET A 348 -15.36 -5.24 2.62
CA MET A 348 -15.63 -5.42 4.03
C MET A 348 -16.92 -4.75 4.49
N SER A 349 -17.38 -5.14 5.67
CA SER A 349 -18.48 -4.45 6.35
C SER A 349 -18.06 -3.04 6.76
N THR A 350 -18.83 -2.06 6.35
CA THR A 350 -18.61 -0.64 6.61
C THR A 350 -19.64 -0.06 7.60
N SER A 351 -19.50 1.22 7.90
CA SER A 351 -20.45 2.01 8.66
C SER A 351 -20.56 3.41 8.08
N ASP A 352 -21.73 4.04 8.21
CA ASP A 352 -22.03 5.40 7.73
C ASP A 352 -22.15 6.36 8.91
N PRO A 353 -21.03 6.92 9.42
CA PRO A 353 -21.06 7.74 10.62
C PRO A 353 -21.70 9.10 10.38
N ASN A 354 -22.63 9.46 11.31
CA ASN A 354 -23.19 10.81 11.45
C ASN A 354 -22.58 11.44 12.69
N VAL A 355 -21.46 12.13 12.53
CA VAL A 355 -20.58 12.59 13.61
C VAL A 355 -21.04 13.94 14.14
N PRO A 356 -21.34 14.08 15.46
CA PRO A 356 -21.65 15.39 16.07
C PRO A 356 -20.47 16.35 15.93
N LEU A 357 -20.77 17.59 15.52
CA LEU A 357 -19.81 18.66 15.38
C LEU A 357 -19.94 19.65 16.56
N PHE A 358 -18.82 19.99 17.18
CA PHE A 358 -18.79 21.07 18.18
C PHE A 358 -18.57 22.45 17.54
N ARG A 359 -18.01 22.49 16.31
CA ARG A 359 -17.78 23.71 15.53
C ARG A 359 -18.50 23.61 14.18
N THR A 360 -19.35 24.59 13.88
CA THR A 360 -20.20 24.63 12.67
C THR A 360 -20.18 25.99 11.94
N ASP A 361 -19.32 26.91 12.38
CA ASP A 361 -19.18 28.27 11.87
C ASP A 361 -18.24 28.39 10.65
N LEU A 362 -17.90 27.26 10.05
CA LEU A 362 -17.05 27.22 8.85
C LEU A 362 -17.83 27.62 7.60
N SER A 363 -17.14 28.25 6.66
CA SER A 363 -17.70 28.77 5.42
C SER A 363 -17.86 27.72 4.31
N ASP A 364 -17.26 26.52 4.49
CA ASP A 364 -17.39 25.38 3.59
C ASP A 364 -18.26 24.30 4.24
N ASP A 365 -19.09 23.64 3.43
CA ASP A 365 -19.91 22.50 3.87
C ASP A 365 -19.19 21.16 3.69
N TYR A 366 -18.06 21.14 2.99
CA TYR A 366 -17.22 19.95 2.89
C TYR A 366 -16.37 19.75 4.13
N LEU A 367 -16.35 18.53 4.59
CA LEU A 367 -15.63 18.09 5.79
C LEU A 367 -14.70 16.94 5.42
N TYR A 368 -13.62 16.80 6.17
CA TYR A 368 -12.59 15.78 5.95
C TYR A 368 -12.56 14.82 7.12
N ILE A 369 -12.76 13.52 6.86
CA ILE A 369 -12.53 12.47 7.86
C ILE A 369 -11.10 12.00 7.73
N ALA A 370 -10.41 11.95 8.87
CA ALA A 370 -8.99 11.58 8.95
C ALA A 370 -8.78 10.34 9.81
N ALA A 371 -7.80 9.52 9.43
CA ALA A 371 -7.24 8.44 10.23
C ALA A 371 -5.85 8.83 10.76
N PHE A 372 -5.45 8.26 11.90
CA PHE A 372 -4.15 8.57 12.51
C PHE A 372 -3.04 7.73 11.90
N ASN A 373 -1.98 8.38 11.38
CA ASN A 373 -0.88 7.74 10.68
C ASN A 373 0.39 7.53 11.53
N ASN A 374 0.26 7.38 12.85
CA ASN A 374 1.31 7.29 13.87
C ASN A 374 1.95 8.64 14.27
N TYR A 375 1.76 9.71 13.49
CA TYR A 375 2.32 11.03 13.77
C TYR A 375 1.26 12.13 13.76
N ARG A 376 0.29 12.02 12.84
CA ARG A 376 -0.73 13.04 12.63
C ARG A 376 -2.03 12.42 12.11
N TRP A 377 -3.09 13.16 12.20
CA TRP A 377 -4.34 12.90 11.52
C TRP A 377 -4.18 13.19 10.03
N ASN A 378 -4.45 12.21 9.19
CA ASN A 378 -4.34 12.30 7.75
C ASN A 378 -5.72 12.18 7.12
N PRO A 379 -6.22 13.20 6.40
CA PRO A 379 -7.48 13.13 5.67
C PRO A 379 -7.49 11.95 4.68
N ILE A 380 -8.54 11.15 4.73
CA ILE A 380 -8.67 9.95 3.89
C ILE A 380 -9.97 9.93 3.09
N ASP A 381 -10.95 10.75 3.46
CA ASP A 381 -12.20 10.89 2.73
C ASP A 381 -12.85 12.25 2.97
N VAL A 382 -13.79 12.59 2.07
CA VAL A 382 -14.56 13.82 2.09
C VAL A 382 -16.02 13.50 2.35
N GLY A 383 -16.62 14.21 3.30
CA GLY A 383 -18.04 14.18 3.60
C GLY A 383 -18.67 15.57 3.55
N ARG A 384 -19.90 15.66 4.00
CA ARG A 384 -20.64 16.91 4.02
C ARG A 384 -21.18 17.23 5.41
N ARG A 385 -21.30 18.52 5.69
CA ARG A 385 -22.02 19.01 6.84
C ARG A 385 -23.54 18.94 6.59
N ASN A 386 -24.25 18.38 7.57
CA ASN A 386 -25.70 18.41 7.63
C ASN A 386 -26.13 18.94 9.02
N GLY A 387 -26.42 20.22 9.07
CA GLY A 387 -26.70 20.92 10.33
C GLY A 387 -25.50 20.85 11.29
N ARG A 388 -25.67 20.18 12.43
CA ARG A 388 -24.64 19.98 13.45
C ARG A 388 -23.95 18.61 13.37
N LYS A 389 -24.00 17.97 12.22
CA LYS A 389 -23.37 16.65 11.99
C LYS A 389 -22.52 16.67 10.72
N GLY A 390 -21.39 15.98 10.78
CA GLY A 390 -20.63 15.56 9.61
C GLY A 390 -21.13 14.19 9.15
N VAL A 391 -21.46 14.06 7.87
CA VAL A 391 -21.99 12.82 7.26
C VAL A 391 -20.93 12.22 6.35
N PHE A 392 -20.61 10.97 6.60
CA PHE A 392 -19.65 10.17 5.81
C PHE A 392 -20.25 8.81 5.52
N SER A 393 -19.77 8.14 4.48
CA SER A 393 -20.26 6.82 4.08
C SER A 393 -19.13 5.79 3.99
N LYS A 394 -19.51 4.52 4.08
CA LYS A 394 -18.63 3.37 3.83
C LYS A 394 -17.30 3.41 4.60
N MET A 395 -17.31 3.88 5.86
CA MET A 395 -16.11 3.91 6.70
C MET A 395 -15.78 2.53 7.25
N GLY A 396 -14.51 2.14 7.16
CA GLY A 396 -14.03 0.87 7.69
C GLY A 396 -14.14 0.78 9.21
N ARG A 397 -14.40 -0.42 9.71
CA ARG A 397 -14.55 -0.69 11.15
C ARG A 397 -13.20 -0.94 11.83
N ARG A 398 -13.17 -0.98 13.16
CA ARG A 398 -11.97 -1.17 13.99
C ARG A 398 -10.91 -0.07 13.84
N ASN A 399 -11.34 1.15 13.56
CA ASN A 399 -10.50 2.32 13.34
C ASN A 399 -10.93 3.49 14.24
N ALA A 400 -9.98 4.40 14.50
CA ALA A 400 -10.23 5.71 15.07
C ALA A 400 -10.21 6.78 14.00
N TYR A 401 -11.10 7.74 14.12
CA TYR A 401 -11.30 8.83 13.17
C TYR A 401 -11.43 10.17 13.87
N LEU A 402 -11.14 11.24 13.12
CA LEU A 402 -11.36 12.62 13.52
C LEU A 402 -11.88 13.42 12.32
N VAL A 403 -12.86 14.30 12.55
CA VAL A 403 -13.38 15.17 11.49
C VAL A 403 -12.74 16.53 11.56
N PHE A 404 -12.30 17.00 10.39
CA PHE A 404 -11.76 18.33 10.16
C PHE A 404 -12.66 19.13 9.21
N GLY A 405 -12.65 20.45 9.40
CA GLY A 405 -13.11 21.40 8.40
C GLY A 405 -11.99 22.37 8.05
N HIS A 406 -12.16 23.19 7.02
CA HIS A 406 -11.19 24.20 6.62
C HIS A 406 -11.69 25.58 7.02
N ASP A 407 -10.87 26.37 7.75
CA ASP A 407 -11.27 27.71 8.24
C ASP A 407 -10.71 28.88 7.42
N GLY A 408 -10.10 28.56 6.27
CA GLY A 408 -9.45 29.51 5.38
C GLY A 408 -7.91 29.59 5.57
N SER A 409 -7.42 29.23 6.75
CA SER A 409 -5.98 29.15 7.02
C SER A 409 -5.43 27.72 7.03
N GLY A 410 -6.31 26.71 7.21
CA GLY A 410 -5.93 25.33 7.25
C GLY A 410 -7.02 24.41 7.82
N LEU A 411 -6.67 23.17 8.01
CA LEU A 411 -7.54 22.17 8.62
C LEU A 411 -7.62 22.39 10.12
N VAL A 412 -8.86 22.45 10.64
CA VAL A 412 -9.16 22.55 12.06
C VAL A 412 -10.09 21.42 12.48
N PRO A 413 -9.87 20.79 13.67
CA PRO A 413 -10.79 19.80 14.17
C PRO A 413 -12.16 20.41 14.45
N VAL A 414 -13.21 19.69 14.06
CA VAL A 414 -14.61 20.12 14.23
C VAL A 414 -15.46 19.10 15.01
N SER A 415 -14.88 17.92 15.31
CA SER A 415 -15.51 16.88 16.13
C SER A 415 -14.53 16.39 17.20
N HIS A 416 -15.04 15.73 18.22
CA HIS A 416 -14.19 14.87 19.04
C HIS A 416 -13.76 13.65 18.22
N PRO A 417 -12.60 13.02 18.52
CA PRO A 417 -12.26 11.72 17.95
C PRO A 417 -13.35 10.70 18.26
N PHE A 418 -13.52 9.75 17.38
CA PHE A 418 -14.43 8.65 17.59
C PHE A 418 -13.85 7.35 17.04
N THR A 419 -14.29 6.24 17.57
CA THR A 419 -13.91 4.91 17.11
C THR A 419 -15.12 4.18 16.54
N ILE A 420 -14.90 3.38 15.52
CA ILE A 420 -15.91 2.44 15.00
C ILE A 420 -15.41 1.03 15.37
N ASP A 421 -16.15 0.32 16.22
CA ASP A 421 -15.79 -1.02 16.65
C ASP A 421 -16.06 -2.09 15.57
N ALA A 422 -15.74 -3.35 15.83
CA ALA A 422 -15.96 -4.45 14.89
C ALA A 422 -17.44 -4.66 14.53
N GLY A 423 -18.36 -4.35 15.45
CA GLY A 423 -19.81 -4.41 15.26
C GLY A 423 -20.37 -3.22 14.48
N GLY A 424 -19.55 -2.19 14.23
CA GLY A 424 -19.98 -0.96 13.57
C GLY A 424 -20.54 0.10 14.53
N ARG A 425 -20.42 -0.09 15.85
CA ARG A 425 -20.84 0.89 16.84
C ARG A 425 -19.85 2.06 16.87
N ILE A 426 -20.39 3.27 16.82
CA ILE A 426 -19.63 4.52 16.86
C ILE A 426 -19.54 4.97 18.31
N CYS A 427 -18.32 5.14 18.83
CA CYS A 427 -18.05 5.58 20.19
C CYS A 427 -17.27 6.90 20.15
N CYS A 428 -17.86 7.98 20.65
CA CYS A 428 -17.19 9.27 20.80
C CYS A 428 -16.13 9.18 21.91
N ARG A 429 -14.91 9.70 21.64
CA ARG A 429 -13.77 9.71 22.55
C ARG A 429 -13.53 11.13 23.07
N ASN A 430 -14.52 11.65 23.75
CA ASN A 430 -14.41 12.93 24.43
C ASN A 430 -13.80 12.72 25.83
N ALA A 431 -12.59 13.24 26.04
CA ALA A 431 -11.88 13.11 27.30
C ALA A 431 -12.67 13.75 28.46
N ASP A 432 -13.04 12.95 29.46
CA ASP A 432 -13.68 13.43 30.66
C ASP A 432 -12.64 13.87 31.69
N THR A 433 -12.38 15.17 31.73
CA THR A 433 -11.42 15.76 32.68
C THR A 433 -11.92 15.84 34.12
N THR A 434 -13.19 15.55 34.36
CA THR A 434 -13.77 15.50 35.70
C THR A 434 -13.62 14.12 36.35
N CYS A 435 -13.50 13.08 35.54
CA CYS A 435 -13.23 11.72 35.96
C CYS A 435 -11.79 11.35 35.57
N ARG A 436 -10.98 10.99 36.57
CA ARG A 436 -9.56 10.67 36.38
C ARG A 436 -9.26 9.24 36.82
N GLU A 437 -8.42 8.57 36.09
CA GLU A 437 -8.02 7.20 36.40
C GLU A 437 -6.49 7.05 36.41
N ARG A 438 -6.04 5.99 37.05
CA ARG A 438 -4.65 5.55 36.98
C ARG A 438 -4.53 4.46 35.93
N ILE A 439 -3.60 4.62 34.99
CA ILE A 439 -3.39 3.64 33.93
C ILE A 439 -1.99 3.03 33.99
N ARG A 440 -1.88 1.78 33.55
CA ARG A 440 -0.63 1.08 33.36
C ARG A 440 -0.39 0.86 31.87
N VAL A 441 0.73 1.40 31.37
CA VAL A 441 1.10 1.33 29.95
C VAL A 441 2.32 0.45 29.78
N THR A 442 2.27 -0.52 28.88
CA THR A 442 3.31 -1.54 28.69
C THR A 442 3.95 -1.50 27.30
N ARG A 443 3.31 -0.83 26.34
CA ARG A 443 3.80 -0.70 24.97
C ARG A 443 3.43 0.66 24.38
N LYS A 444 4.18 1.11 23.38
CA LYS A 444 3.85 2.31 22.60
C LYS A 444 3.16 2.00 21.25
N MET A 445 3.16 0.73 20.84
CA MET A 445 2.53 0.19 19.64
C MET A 445 1.91 -1.16 19.94
N LEU A 446 0.82 -1.52 19.25
CA LEU A 446 0.23 -2.84 19.39
C LEU A 446 1.22 -3.94 18.97
N LEU A 447 1.15 -5.08 19.65
CA LEU A 447 1.86 -6.26 19.21
C LEU A 447 1.17 -6.87 17.97
N ASN A 448 1.91 -6.94 16.87
CA ASN A 448 1.45 -7.58 15.64
C ASN A 448 1.47 -9.11 15.81
N GLU A 449 0.48 -9.82 15.28
CA GLU A 449 0.40 -11.29 15.37
C GLU A 449 1.61 -12.00 14.73
N HIS A 450 2.18 -11.44 13.67
CA HIS A 450 3.40 -11.98 13.08
C HIS A 450 4.57 -11.88 14.06
N VAL A 451 4.75 -10.70 14.68
CA VAL A 451 5.79 -10.49 15.71
C VAL A 451 5.55 -11.39 16.91
N ALA A 452 4.30 -11.51 17.38
CA ALA A 452 3.96 -12.42 18.48
C ALA A 452 4.33 -13.88 18.19
N ARG A 453 4.11 -14.35 16.96
CA ARG A 453 4.55 -15.69 16.52
C ARG A 453 6.06 -15.80 16.49
N MET A 454 6.77 -14.75 16.06
CA MET A 454 8.24 -14.74 16.06
C MET A 454 8.81 -14.74 17.49
N GLU A 455 8.24 -13.93 18.38
CA GLU A 455 8.61 -13.93 19.81
C GLU A 455 8.43 -15.32 20.43
N HIS A 456 7.38 -16.04 20.06
CA HIS A 456 7.07 -17.37 20.59
C HIS A 456 8.08 -18.47 20.16
N ARG A 457 8.82 -18.26 19.08
CA ARG A 457 9.83 -19.23 18.58
C ARG A 457 10.97 -19.51 19.53
N ILE A 458 11.19 -18.66 20.53
CA ILE A 458 12.23 -18.90 21.55
C ILE A 458 11.83 -19.95 22.59
N VAL A 459 10.53 -20.26 22.71
CA VAL A 459 10.03 -21.23 23.69
C VAL A 459 10.51 -22.65 23.34
N GLY A 460 11.09 -23.32 24.28
CA GLY A 460 11.76 -24.64 24.12
C GLY A 460 13.27 -24.57 23.93
N ALA A 461 13.83 -23.36 23.77
CA ALA A 461 15.27 -23.18 23.66
C ALA A 461 15.96 -23.43 25.02
N ARG A 462 17.27 -23.81 24.97
CA ARG A 462 18.06 -24.13 26.15
C ARG A 462 19.36 -23.32 26.20
N ILE A 463 19.66 -22.79 27.37
CA ILE A 463 20.97 -22.20 27.66
C ILE A 463 21.89 -23.32 28.15
N GLU A 464 23.02 -23.51 27.48
CA GLU A 464 23.95 -24.59 27.70
C GLU A 464 25.38 -24.09 27.81
N ALA A 465 26.20 -24.80 28.61
CA ALA A 465 27.64 -24.56 28.74
C ALA A 465 28.44 -25.83 28.58
N SER A 466 29.66 -25.73 28.02
CA SER A 466 30.52 -26.87 27.75
C SER A 466 32.01 -26.50 27.77
N ASP A 467 32.85 -27.49 28.04
CA ASP A 467 34.30 -27.41 27.80
C ASP A 467 34.68 -27.80 26.36
N TYR A 468 33.73 -28.33 25.58
CA TYR A 468 33.95 -28.82 24.23
C TYR A 468 33.24 -27.90 23.22
N PRO A 469 33.92 -27.52 22.12
CA PRO A 469 33.37 -26.61 21.15
C PRO A 469 32.19 -27.20 20.36
N ASP A 470 32.02 -28.49 20.32
CA ASP A 470 30.93 -29.24 19.70
C ASP A 470 29.78 -29.55 20.67
N PHE A 471 29.90 -29.14 21.94
CA PHE A 471 28.92 -29.38 23.00
C PHE A 471 28.52 -30.85 23.18
N ARG A 472 29.41 -31.82 22.81
CA ARG A 472 29.15 -33.27 22.99
C ARG A 472 28.89 -33.67 24.44
N ILE A 473 29.36 -32.87 25.38
CA ILE A 473 29.02 -32.91 26.80
C ILE A 473 28.67 -31.48 27.20
N ALA A 474 27.39 -31.23 27.44
CA ALA A 474 26.92 -29.92 27.83
C ALA A 474 26.10 -29.96 29.12
N GLU A 475 26.27 -28.97 29.97
CA GLU A 475 25.41 -28.71 31.11
C GLU A 475 24.24 -27.81 30.65
N VAL A 476 22.99 -28.29 30.79
CA VAL A 476 21.80 -27.48 30.55
C VAL A 476 21.55 -26.66 31.80
N LEU A 477 21.58 -25.33 31.65
CA LEU A 477 21.50 -24.39 32.76
C LEU A 477 20.12 -23.79 32.93
N TYR A 478 19.41 -23.66 31.82
CA TYR A 478 18.05 -23.09 31.78
C TYR A 478 17.31 -23.59 30.54
N SER A 479 16.02 -23.87 30.70
CA SER A 479 15.11 -24.15 29.60
C SER A 479 14.04 -23.06 29.55
N ILE A 480 13.83 -22.46 28.37
CA ILE A 480 12.87 -21.37 28.17
C ILE A 480 11.48 -21.99 27.96
N ASP A 481 10.57 -21.86 28.91
CA ASP A 481 9.23 -22.43 28.90
C ASP A 481 8.14 -21.42 28.51
N SER A 482 8.48 -20.14 28.45
CA SER A 482 7.58 -19.05 28.07
C SER A 482 8.35 -17.96 27.33
N VAL A 483 7.63 -17.07 26.62
CA VAL A 483 8.26 -15.93 25.95
C VAL A 483 9.00 -15.10 26.98
N VAL A 484 10.32 -15.01 26.83
CA VAL A 484 11.17 -14.13 27.62
C VAL A 484 11.23 -12.77 26.95
N PHE A 485 10.95 -11.75 27.73
CA PHE A 485 11.27 -10.39 27.33
C PHE A 485 12.77 -10.13 27.63
N PRO A 486 13.36 -9.01 27.18
CA PRO A 486 14.80 -8.76 27.32
C PRO A 486 15.27 -8.63 28.78
N ASP A 487 14.89 -9.58 29.63
CA ASP A 487 15.32 -9.69 31.02
C ASP A 487 16.56 -10.53 31.14
N MET A 488 17.23 -10.35 32.28
CA MET A 488 18.34 -11.15 32.68
C MET A 488 17.84 -12.49 33.23
N ILE A 489 18.08 -13.55 32.50
CA ILE A 489 17.82 -14.92 32.95
C ILE A 489 18.99 -15.32 33.87
N PRO A 490 18.75 -15.57 35.20
CA PRO A 490 19.81 -16.04 36.07
C PRO A 490 20.16 -17.46 35.72
N VAL A 491 21.46 -17.75 35.61
CA VAL A 491 22.00 -19.10 35.35
C VAL A 491 23.01 -19.45 36.38
N ARG A 492 23.08 -20.72 36.72
CA ARG A 492 24.04 -21.23 37.71
C ARG A 492 24.73 -22.49 37.19
N ALA A 493 25.95 -22.30 36.67
CA ALA A 493 26.77 -23.38 36.19
C ALA A 493 27.51 -24.08 37.35
N SER A 494 27.72 -25.38 37.23
CA SER A 494 28.44 -26.18 38.24
C SER A 494 29.92 -25.79 38.35
N LYS A 495 30.49 -25.22 37.29
CA LYS A 495 31.90 -24.78 37.21
C LYS A 495 32.05 -23.66 36.15
N LYS A 496 33.29 -23.22 35.91
CA LYS A 496 33.64 -22.35 34.79
C LYS A 496 33.66 -23.14 33.50
N TYR A 497 33.09 -22.57 32.43
CA TYR A 497 33.09 -23.14 31.08
C TYR A 497 33.68 -22.19 30.05
N ARG A 498 34.23 -22.78 28.97
CA ARG A 498 34.80 -22.02 27.86
C ARG A 498 33.79 -21.70 26.79
N TYR A 499 32.77 -22.55 26.58
CA TYR A 499 31.76 -22.43 25.53
C TYR A 499 30.37 -22.29 26.12
N TRP A 500 29.64 -21.31 25.68
CA TRP A 500 28.28 -20.99 26.13
C TRP A 500 27.40 -20.81 24.93
N ARG A 501 26.21 -21.40 24.90
CA ARG A 501 25.28 -21.25 23.78
C ARG A 501 23.82 -21.19 24.22
N LEU A 502 22.98 -20.65 23.33
CA LEU A 502 21.56 -20.95 23.23
C LEU A 502 21.38 -22.01 22.15
N TYR A 503 20.79 -23.14 22.50
CA TYR A 503 20.34 -24.17 21.58
C TYR A 503 18.85 -23.93 21.30
N SER A 504 18.49 -23.63 20.05
CA SER A 504 17.12 -23.23 19.66
C SER A 504 16.14 -24.41 19.76
N ALA A 505 14.89 -24.11 19.96
CA ALA A 505 13.83 -25.11 19.90
C ALA A 505 13.68 -25.66 18.47
N ASP A 506 13.24 -26.89 18.34
CA ASP A 506 12.89 -27.49 17.06
C ASP A 506 11.72 -26.74 16.42
N GLY A 507 11.72 -26.60 15.11
CA GLY A 507 10.71 -25.83 14.36
C GLY A 507 10.87 -24.29 14.43
N SER A 508 11.89 -23.79 15.14
CA SER A 508 12.04 -22.34 15.40
C SER A 508 12.84 -21.59 14.34
N HIS A 509 13.54 -22.27 13.43
CA HIS A 509 14.53 -21.68 12.52
C HIS A 509 15.63 -20.88 13.23
N GLY A 510 15.80 -21.06 14.54
CA GLY A 510 16.74 -20.31 15.36
C GLY A 510 16.41 -18.84 15.53
N SER A 511 15.16 -18.40 15.26
CA SER A 511 14.80 -16.98 15.22
C SER A 511 15.03 -16.26 16.54
N ILE A 512 15.95 -15.27 16.55
CA ILE A 512 16.30 -14.45 17.72
C ILE A 512 16.81 -13.07 17.27
N SER A 513 16.63 -12.02 18.08
CA SER A 513 17.25 -10.72 17.84
C SER A 513 18.61 -10.57 18.52
N GLU A 514 18.76 -10.95 19.80
CA GLU A 514 20.02 -10.70 20.53
C GLU A 514 20.25 -11.76 21.60
N LEU A 515 21.53 -12.13 21.82
CA LEU A 515 21.98 -12.97 22.90
C LEU A 515 23.21 -12.37 23.59
N GLN A 516 23.11 -12.13 24.88
CA GLN A 516 24.20 -11.54 25.67
C GLN A 516 24.49 -12.38 26.94
N PHE A 517 25.76 -12.56 27.25
CA PHE A 517 26.24 -13.25 28.43
C PHE A 517 26.86 -12.28 29.41
N PHE A 518 26.56 -12.40 30.71
CA PHE A 518 27.08 -11.51 31.75
C PHE A 518 27.82 -12.26 32.82
N MET A 519 28.99 -11.71 33.19
CA MET A 519 29.80 -12.23 34.32
C MET A 519 29.28 -11.66 35.64
N PRO A 520 29.52 -12.34 36.77
CA PRO A 520 29.12 -11.86 38.08
C PRO A 520 29.57 -10.42 38.36
N GLY A 521 28.60 -9.57 38.75
CA GLY A 521 28.86 -8.18 39.09
C GLY A 521 29.12 -7.24 37.91
N SER A 522 28.99 -7.70 36.66
CA SER A 522 29.18 -6.87 35.46
C SER A 522 27.83 -6.63 34.77
N ASP A 523 27.49 -5.38 34.46
CA ASP A 523 26.37 -5.01 33.63
C ASP A 523 26.74 -4.81 32.14
N VAL A 524 28.01 -5.08 31.79
CA VAL A 524 28.52 -5.07 30.42
C VAL A 524 28.56 -6.51 29.91
N PRO A 525 28.04 -6.81 28.71
CA PRO A 525 28.12 -8.13 28.10
C PRO A 525 29.57 -8.64 27.99
N ALA A 526 29.78 -9.91 28.33
CA ALA A 526 31.05 -10.56 28.15
C ALA A 526 31.37 -10.78 26.67
N ILE A 527 32.52 -10.34 26.23
CA ILE A 527 32.97 -10.44 24.84
C ILE A 527 33.74 -11.73 24.63
N GLY A 528 33.35 -12.52 23.67
CA GLY A 528 34.01 -13.71 23.18
C GLY A 528 33.99 -13.79 21.67
N ARG A 529 34.44 -14.87 21.08
CA ARG A 529 34.30 -15.12 19.64
C ARG A 529 32.96 -15.78 19.39
N PRO A 530 32.08 -15.18 18.54
CA PRO A 530 30.84 -15.81 18.14
C PRO A 530 31.06 -17.19 17.52
N ILE A 531 30.21 -18.15 17.89
CA ILE A 531 30.16 -19.51 17.37
C ILE A 531 28.71 -19.93 17.14
N GLY A 532 28.45 -20.79 16.18
CA GLY A 532 27.11 -21.32 15.92
C GLY A 532 26.85 -21.64 14.46
N THR A 533 25.60 -21.90 14.15
CA THR A 533 25.10 -22.05 12.79
C THR A 533 25.09 -20.69 12.06
N HIS A 534 25.36 -20.68 10.75
CA HIS A 534 25.67 -19.41 10.05
C HIS A 534 24.45 -18.50 9.79
N GLY A 535 23.24 -19.06 9.72
CA GLY A 535 22.03 -18.32 9.38
C GLY A 535 21.97 -17.91 7.90
N LEU A 536 21.27 -16.81 7.61
CA LEU A 536 21.04 -16.25 6.28
C LEU A 536 21.76 -14.88 6.13
N PRO A 537 23.08 -14.85 5.89
CA PRO A 537 23.78 -13.60 5.68
C PRO A 537 23.38 -12.95 4.32
N PRO A 538 23.52 -11.61 4.15
CA PRO A 538 24.02 -10.68 5.17
C PRO A 538 22.95 -10.19 6.15
N GLN A 539 21.66 -10.38 5.86
CA GLN A 539 20.59 -9.73 6.62
C GLN A 539 20.25 -10.44 7.93
N ARG A 540 20.45 -11.79 7.99
CA ARG A 540 20.04 -12.63 9.13
C ARG A 540 21.10 -13.66 9.51
N GLY A 541 22.35 -13.25 9.46
CA GLY A 541 23.49 -14.09 9.80
C GLY A 541 23.77 -14.17 11.30
N LEU A 542 24.77 -14.98 11.68
CA LEU A 542 25.22 -15.15 13.07
C LEU A 542 25.67 -13.84 13.73
N ASP A 543 26.17 -12.89 12.94
CA ASP A 543 26.56 -11.56 13.40
C ASP A 543 25.40 -10.77 14.01
N LYS A 544 24.16 -11.02 13.55
CA LYS A 544 22.93 -10.36 14.05
C LYS A 544 22.52 -10.81 15.45
N VAL A 545 23.06 -11.89 15.93
CA VAL A 545 22.79 -12.38 17.30
C VAL A 545 23.53 -11.56 18.36
N PHE A 546 24.56 -10.80 17.98
CA PHE A 546 25.52 -10.16 18.90
C PHE A 546 25.84 -8.71 18.53
N ASP A 547 25.05 -8.06 17.70
CA ASP A 547 25.31 -6.71 17.19
C ASP A 547 24.76 -5.59 18.10
N GLY A 548 23.99 -5.94 19.11
CA GLY A 548 23.38 -5.01 20.06
C GLY A 548 22.14 -4.30 19.53
N ASP A 549 21.69 -4.61 18.32
CA ASP A 549 20.49 -4.04 17.69
C ASP A 549 19.33 -5.05 17.76
N TRP A 550 18.34 -4.76 18.59
CA TRP A 550 17.18 -5.64 18.78
C TRP A 550 16.22 -5.67 17.59
N LEU A 551 16.38 -4.79 16.60
CA LEU A 551 15.59 -4.78 15.37
C LEU A 551 16.19 -5.63 14.26
N THR A 552 17.45 -5.99 14.37
CA THR A 552 18.06 -7.04 13.55
C THR A 552 17.65 -8.43 14.06
N SER A 553 17.78 -9.45 13.26
CA SER A 553 17.46 -10.81 13.70
C SER A 553 18.24 -11.85 12.93
N TYR A 554 18.51 -12.97 13.61
CA TYR A 554 18.97 -14.20 12.99
C TYR A 554 17.80 -15.07 12.53
N ASP A 555 17.97 -15.76 11.41
CA ASP A 555 17.10 -16.81 10.92
C ASP A 555 17.90 -17.86 10.14
N HIS A 556 17.45 -19.11 10.09
CA HIS A 556 18.10 -20.20 9.36
C HIS A 556 17.09 -20.89 8.43
N PRO A 557 17.49 -21.38 7.24
CA PRO A 557 16.59 -22.10 6.34
C PRO A 557 16.07 -23.41 6.97
N ASP A 558 16.93 -24.13 7.72
CA ASP A 558 16.51 -25.34 8.41
C ASP A 558 15.78 -24.99 9.71
N ALA A 559 14.67 -25.68 9.97
CA ALA A 559 13.84 -25.41 11.13
C ALA A 559 14.49 -25.83 12.45
N ASP A 560 15.32 -26.89 12.42
CA ASP A 560 15.84 -27.59 13.58
C ASP A 560 17.36 -27.51 13.68
N GLY A 561 17.90 -27.83 14.87
CA GLY A 561 19.33 -27.98 15.09
C GLY A 561 20.12 -26.68 15.15
N ASN A 562 19.49 -25.56 15.19
CA ASN A 562 20.16 -24.26 15.22
C ASN A 562 20.63 -23.88 16.60
N TRP A 563 21.81 -23.26 16.66
CA TRP A 563 22.36 -22.76 17.91
C TRP A 563 23.36 -21.64 17.65
N TYR A 564 23.57 -20.78 18.63
CA TYR A 564 24.52 -19.67 18.59
C TYR A 564 25.01 -19.36 20.00
N GLY A 565 26.27 -18.90 20.11
CA GLY A 565 26.90 -18.67 21.39
C GLY A 565 28.25 -17.99 21.29
N MET A 566 29.01 -18.08 22.39
CA MET A 566 30.34 -17.48 22.54
C MET A 566 31.37 -18.51 22.95
N ALA A 567 32.54 -18.43 22.32
CA ALA A 567 33.77 -19.09 22.77
C ALA A 567 34.65 -18.06 23.45
N PHE A 568 34.96 -18.28 24.73
CA PHE A 568 35.86 -17.42 25.49
C PHE A 568 37.30 -17.97 25.46
N ASP A 569 38.30 -17.08 25.56
CA ASP A 569 39.72 -17.49 25.57
C ASP A 569 40.06 -18.39 26.77
N LYS A 570 39.40 -18.13 27.89
CA LYS A 570 39.55 -18.91 29.15
C LYS A 570 38.17 -19.30 29.68
N PRO A 571 38.06 -20.39 30.46
CA PRO A 571 36.80 -20.71 31.12
C PRO A 571 36.31 -19.56 32.03
N VAL A 572 35.06 -19.15 31.84
CA VAL A 572 34.42 -18.06 32.57
C VAL A 572 33.21 -18.54 33.37
N VAL A 573 32.80 -17.73 34.34
CA VAL A 573 31.52 -17.87 35.00
C VAL A 573 30.57 -16.87 34.36
N ILE A 574 29.44 -17.34 33.86
CA ILE A 574 28.28 -16.51 33.47
C ILE A 574 27.21 -16.76 34.52
N ASP A 575 26.67 -15.71 35.07
CA ASP A 575 25.58 -15.80 36.07
C ASP A 575 24.25 -15.26 35.55
N ARG A 576 24.26 -14.53 34.41
CA ARG A 576 23.07 -14.00 33.76
C ARG A 576 23.21 -14.05 32.24
N VAL A 577 22.12 -14.36 31.57
CA VAL A 577 21.99 -14.35 30.09
C VAL A 577 20.80 -13.51 29.70
N ARG A 578 20.98 -12.61 28.75
CA ARG A 578 19.88 -11.90 28.12
C ARG A 578 19.59 -12.55 26.77
N CYS A 579 18.36 -13.01 26.62
CA CYS A 579 17.84 -13.50 25.35
C CYS A 579 16.74 -12.55 24.87
N VAL A 580 16.90 -11.93 23.72
CA VAL A 580 15.90 -11.07 23.10
C VAL A 580 15.27 -11.84 21.94
N PRO A 581 14.02 -12.33 22.08
CA PRO A 581 13.33 -12.94 20.96
C PRO A 581 13.16 -11.91 19.84
N ARG A 582 12.90 -12.36 18.62
CA ARG A 582 12.63 -11.45 17.53
C ARG A 582 11.43 -10.56 17.87
N THR A 583 11.65 -9.27 17.98
CA THR A 583 10.70 -8.28 18.50
C THR A 583 10.52 -7.09 17.55
N ASP A 584 9.48 -6.30 17.78
CA ASP A 584 9.26 -4.99 17.14
C ASP A 584 9.85 -3.83 17.95
N ASP A 585 10.48 -4.10 19.06
CA ASP A 585 11.08 -3.16 20.01
C ASP A 585 10.12 -2.06 20.52
N ASN A 586 8.82 -2.30 20.49
CA ASN A 586 7.80 -1.35 20.94
C ASN A 586 7.37 -1.49 22.41
N LEU A 587 8.17 -2.20 23.20
CA LEU A 587 8.03 -2.35 24.65
C LEU A 587 8.49 -1.09 25.40
N ILE A 588 8.16 -1.01 26.68
CA ILE A 588 8.74 0.01 27.57
C ILE A 588 10.15 -0.45 27.99
N HIS A 589 11.13 0.42 27.74
CA HIS A 589 12.54 0.21 28.09
C HIS A 589 12.91 1.01 29.33
N ALA A 590 13.49 0.34 30.33
CA ALA A 590 14.05 1.02 31.49
C ALA A 590 15.19 1.98 31.06
N GLY A 591 15.15 3.20 31.57
CA GLY A 591 16.08 4.27 31.22
C GLY A 591 15.59 5.21 30.11
N ASP A 592 14.62 4.81 29.31
CA ASP A 592 14.05 5.67 28.27
C ASP A 592 13.02 6.65 28.87
N THR A 593 12.92 7.82 28.24
CA THR A 593 11.96 8.86 28.60
C THR A 593 10.73 8.75 27.71
N TYR A 594 9.57 8.74 28.32
CA TYR A 594 8.28 8.64 27.63
C TYR A 594 7.38 9.81 27.99
N GLU A 595 6.60 10.30 27.01
CA GLU A 595 5.56 11.30 27.18
C GLU A 595 4.19 10.67 26.86
N LEU A 596 3.25 10.74 27.81
CA LEU A 596 1.87 10.40 27.56
C LEU A 596 1.08 11.65 27.17
N LYS A 597 0.31 11.55 26.09
CA LYS A 597 -0.56 12.62 25.59
C LYS A 597 -2.00 12.13 25.50
N TYR A 598 -2.95 13.04 25.60
CA TYR A 598 -4.36 12.79 25.31
C TYR A 598 -4.90 13.85 24.35
N TRP A 599 -5.92 13.50 23.59
CA TRP A 599 -6.59 14.47 22.73
C TRP A 599 -7.56 15.32 23.53
N ASP A 600 -7.32 16.64 23.61
CA ASP A 600 -8.12 17.58 24.44
C ASP A 600 -9.37 18.13 23.72
N GLY A 601 -9.59 17.71 22.47
CA GLY A 601 -10.65 18.20 21.57
C GLY A 601 -10.10 19.01 20.39
N ILE A 602 -8.90 19.59 20.53
CA ILE A 602 -8.26 20.44 19.51
C ILE A 602 -6.88 19.91 19.13
N LYS A 603 -6.12 19.45 20.13
CA LYS A 603 -4.72 19.01 19.96
C LYS A 603 -4.34 17.91 20.95
N TRP A 604 -3.17 17.39 20.78
CA TRP A 604 -2.53 16.51 21.75
C TRP A 604 -2.02 17.34 22.95
N ALA A 605 -2.57 17.10 24.13
CA ALA A 605 -2.16 17.71 25.38
C ALA A 605 -1.33 16.72 26.20
N SER A 606 -0.19 17.17 26.73
CA SER A 606 0.71 16.36 27.55
C SER A 606 0.13 16.07 28.93
N LEU A 607 0.26 14.83 29.37
CA LEU A 607 0.02 14.38 30.75
C LEU A 607 1.32 14.25 31.54
N GLY A 608 2.45 14.61 30.95
CA GLY A 608 3.77 14.59 31.56
C GLY A 608 4.71 13.54 30.96
N CYS A 609 5.97 13.70 31.35
CA CYS A 609 7.07 12.81 30.95
C CYS A 609 7.52 11.96 32.14
N GLN A 610 7.93 10.72 31.89
CA GLN A 610 8.50 9.82 32.89
C GLN A 610 9.70 9.08 32.29
N VAL A 611 10.73 8.88 33.09
CA VAL A 611 11.80 7.93 32.79
C VAL A 611 11.34 6.58 33.30
N ALA A 612 11.30 5.59 32.44
CA ALA A 612 10.89 4.24 32.82
C ALA A 612 11.93 3.59 33.75
N CYS A 613 11.53 3.10 34.88
CA CYS A 613 12.35 2.29 35.78
C CYS A 613 12.03 0.79 35.65
N GLU A 614 10.85 0.50 35.13
CA GLU A 614 10.30 -0.84 34.95
C GLU A 614 9.86 -1.02 33.48
N ARG A 615 9.35 -2.20 33.12
CA ARG A 615 8.78 -2.46 31.78
C ARG A 615 7.36 -1.96 31.62
N TYR A 616 6.94 -1.07 32.46
CA TYR A 616 5.67 -0.39 32.36
C TYR A 616 5.83 1.03 32.91
N LEU A 617 4.90 1.86 32.55
CA LEU A 617 4.73 3.21 33.09
C LEU A 617 3.39 3.29 33.80
N LEU A 618 3.36 4.03 34.89
CA LEU A 618 2.13 4.34 35.62
C LEU A 618 1.86 5.84 35.49
N PHE A 619 0.73 6.18 34.91
CA PHE A 619 0.28 7.56 34.84
C PHE A 619 -0.96 7.72 35.71
N ASP A 620 -0.85 8.63 36.65
CA ASP A 620 -2.00 9.07 37.49
C ASP A 620 -2.72 10.24 36.78
N ASN A 621 -3.98 10.47 37.16
CA ASN A 621 -4.77 11.60 36.69
C ASN A 621 -5.04 11.64 35.18
N VAL A 622 -5.12 10.51 34.52
CA VAL A 622 -5.47 10.41 33.10
C VAL A 622 -6.99 10.63 32.96
N PRO A 623 -7.43 11.53 32.05
CA PRO A 623 -8.87 11.71 31.81
C PRO A 623 -9.52 10.43 31.30
N ALA A 624 -10.68 10.08 31.86
CA ALA A 624 -11.45 8.93 31.40
C ALA A 624 -11.96 9.13 29.96
N ASN A 625 -12.23 8.03 29.27
CA ASN A 625 -12.68 8.03 27.86
C ASN A 625 -11.78 8.80 26.88
N ALA A 626 -10.52 9.04 27.23
CA ALA A 626 -9.59 9.76 26.38
C ALA A 626 -8.99 8.88 25.29
N LEU A 627 -8.73 9.47 24.13
CA LEU A 627 -7.80 8.92 23.15
C LEU A 627 -6.39 9.31 23.56
N LEU A 628 -5.53 8.32 23.71
CA LEU A 628 -4.18 8.44 24.27
C LEU A 628 -3.11 8.15 23.24
N TRP A 629 -1.94 8.75 23.40
CA TRP A 629 -0.75 8.54 22.59
C TRP A 629 0.50 8.56 23.46
N LEU A 630 1.25 7.46 23.50
CA LEU A 630 2.52 7.34 24.19
C LEU A 630 3.68 7.51 23.22
N SER A 631 4.53 8.51 23.46
CA SER A 631 5.74 8.78 22.68
C SER A 631 6.98 8.37 23.48
N ASN A 632 7.94 7.68 22.83
CA ASN A 632 9.27 7.47 23.35
C ASN A 632 10.19 8.59 22.87
N LEU A 633 10.65 9.46 23.76
CA LEU A 633 11.48 10.61 23.45
C LEU A 633 12.98 10.28 23.34
N THR A 634 13.40 9.10 23.77
CA THR A 634 14.79 8.64 23.73
C THR A 634 15.09 7.95 22.40
N ARG A 635 14.21 7.04 21.97
CA ARG A 635 14.30 6.28 20.74
C ARG A 635 12.95 6.31 20.04
N GLY A 636 12.74 7.32 19.18
CA GLY A 636 11.50 7.43 18.40
C GLY A 636 11.46 6.31 17.36
N TYR A 637 10.47 5.45 17.46
CA TYR A 637 10.10 4.42 16.48
C TYR A 637 8.58 4.37 16.39
N ASP A 638 7.99 3.33 15.81
CA ASP A 638 6.54 3.24 15.67
C ASP A 638 5.77 3.54 16.95
N GLU A 639 4.76 4.38 16.84
CA GLU A 639 3.88 4.77 17.95
C GLU A 639 2.44 4.70 17.49
N ARG A 640 1.51 4.38 18.40
CA ARG A 640 0.10 4.25 18.05
C ARG A 640 -0.83 4.80 19.13
N ILE A 641 -1.99 5.31 18.69
CA ILE A 641 -3.05 5.77 19.57
C ILE A 641 -3.83 4.60 20.14
N PHE A 642 -4.27 4.76 21.39
CA PHE A 642 -5.05 3.77 22.12
C PHE A 642 -6.07 4.42 23.06
N THR A 643 -7.03 3.64 23.50
CA THR A 643 -7.87 3.94 24.67
C THR A 643 -7.48 2.98 25.80
N TYR A 644 -7.78 3.36 27.04
CA TYR A 644 -7.58 2.48 28.18
C TYR A 644 -8.93 1.96 28.66
N GLU A 645 -9.13 0.66 28.57
CA GLU A 645 -10.44 0.03 28.85
C GLU A 645 -10.21 -1.30 29.58
N ASN A 646 -10.89 -1.51 30.69
CA ASN A 646 -10.77 -2.74 31.49
C ASN A 646 -9.31 -3.08 31.83
N ASP A 647 -8.58 -2.12 32.34
CA ASP A 647 -7.17 -2.21 32.77
C ASP A 647 -6.18 -2.61 31.66
N ARG A 648 -6.50 -2.31 30.40
CA ARG A 648 -5.62 -2.59 29.26
C ARG A 648 -5.68 -1.53 28.17
N GLN A 649 -4.59 -1.45 27.38
CA GLN A 649 -4.52 -0.64 26.19
C GLN A 649 -5.33 -1.29 25.05
N VAL A 650 -6.26 -0.56 24.48
CA VAL A 650 -7.06 -0.95 23.30
C VAL A 650 -6.62 -0.08 22.13
N TRP A 651 -6.04 -0.70 21.12
CA TRP A 651 -5.38 -0.05 20.00
C TRP A 651 -6.32 0.24 18.84
N TRP A 652 -6.13 1.40 18.22
CA TRP A 652 -6.97 1.89 17.12
C TRP A 652 -6.18 2.22 15.85
#